data_06524d800b3b86a039003a82babb4267
#
_entry.id   06524d800b3b86a039003a82babb4267
#
_cell.length_a   1.000
_cell.length_b   1.000
_cell.length_c   1.000
_cell.angle_alpha   90.00
_cell.angle_beta   90.00
_cell.angle_gamma   90.00
#
_symmetry.space_group_name_H-M   'P 1'
#
loop_
_entity.id
_entity.type
_entity.pdbx_description
1 polymer ?
#
loop_
_entity_poly.entity_id
_entity_poly.type
_entity_poly.pdbx_seq_one_letter_code
_entity_poly.pdbx_strand_id
1 'polypeptide(L)'
;MQNYGVNELRKMFLEFMESKGHLRMKSFSLIPHNDNSLLLINSGMAPLKPYFTGQEVPPRRRVTTCQKCIRTGDIENVGKTARHGTFFEMLGNFSFGDYFKHEAISWTWEFLTEVVGLDKNRLYPSVYQDDDEAFDIWNKEIGVSADRIFRFGKEDNFWEHGAGPCGPCSEVSYDRGEKYGCGKPGCTVGCDCDRYIEVWNNVFTQFNNDGHNNYTELEQKNIDTGMGLERLAVVVQDVDSIFDVDTIKALRDKVCEMAGVEYETDHEKDVSIRLITDHIRSVTFMTSDGIVPSNEGRGYVLRRLLRRAARHGRLLGIKGKFLSELAKTVIEVSEDAYPELCEKKEYIFNKIDKEEESFNKTIDTGLAILKDYIEETKAAGEKVLSGDRAFKLYDTYGFPLDLTKEIIEEEGIEVDEARFTECMNIQKETARNARQTTTYMGADATVYEQLPVDMTSEFVGYDKLTYKSKITAITTELGEGKDKKSVLADTVSEGAQATIIVPETPFYATMGGQIGDKGIIKTENGTFVVEDTVKVVGGKIAHIGYVESGELNVGDEAELTVDAENRALICNNHSATHLLQKALKMVLGDHVEQAGSLVEPGRLRFDFSHDQAMTKEEIKKVEDIVNEQIQLDVPVCTDIMTVDEAKKTGAMALFGEKYGEKVRVVSIGDFSKEFCGGTHVANTGAIGMFKIVSETGVAAGTRRIEALTSIGALEYYRSMESELVEAAKAAKTDIHGVAARIEQLLAEVKELTNENKKLKDKMAKEAAGDVLSNAIDKDGIKILTAAIPDTDMNSLRNLGDDFKSKLGDSIVVLASAKDGKVNLIAMATDGAVAKGAHAGNIIKAVAGLVGGGGGGRPNMAQAGGKDPNGIAVALAQAVTEAQAQLS
;
A
#
# COMPACT_ATOMS: atom_id res chain seq x y z
N MET A 1 -40.81 26.07 -10.33
CA MET A 1 -40.20 24.74 -10.38
C MET A 1 -40.54 24.03 -9.08
N GLN A 2 -40.87 22.75 -9.14
CA GLN A 2 -41.04 21.92 -7.95
C GLN A 2 -39.62 21.57 -7.46
N ASN A 3 -39.35 21.69 -6.17
CA ASN A 3 -38.01 21.47 -5.63
C ASN A 3 -37.84 19.99 -5.25
N TYR A 4 -37.24 19.17 -6.13
CA TYR A 4 -37.01 17.75 -5.93
C TYR A 4 -35.65 17.50 -5.28
N GLY A 5 -35.59 16.58 -4.31
CA GLY A 5 -34.33 16.12 -3.73
C GLY A 5 -33.57 15.16 -4.66
N VAL A 6 -32.27 14.94 -4.37
CA VAL A 6 -31.38 14.05 -5.15
C VAL A 6 -31.97 12.62 -5.23
N ASN A 7 -32.42 12.07 -4.11
CA ASN A 7 -33.00 10.74 -4.06
C ASN A 7 -34.30 10.63 -4.90
N GLU A 8 -35.08 11.69 -4.91
CA GLU A 8 -36.32 11.78 -5.68
C GLU A 8 -35.99 11.87 -7.20
N LEU A 9 -35.04 12.72 -7.61
CA LEU A 9 -34.61 12.85 -9.00
C LEU A 9 -34.07 11.52 -9.55
N ARG A 10 -33.26 10.81 -8.75
CA ARG A 10 -32.76 9.47 -9.10
C ARG A 10 -33.91 8.51 -9.38
N LYS A 11 -34.88 8.46 -8.47
CA LYS A 11 -36.06 7.62 -8.60
C LYS A 11 -36.89 7.98 -9.83
N MET A 12 -37.20 9.27 -10.05
CA MET A 12 -37.96 9.77 -11.18
C MET A 12 -37.33 9.37 -12.51
N PHE A 13 -35.99 9.49 -12.65
CA PHE A 13 -35.29 9.09 -13.87
C PHE A 13 -35.41 7.59 -14.14
N LEU A 14 -35.13 6.78 -13.14
CA LEU A 14 -35.18 5.32 -13.30
C LEU A 14 -36.60 4.84 -13.62
N GLU A 15 -37.61 5.34 -12.96
CA GLU A 15 -39.02 5.03 -13.23
C GLU A 15 -39.49 5.51 -14.62
N PHE A 16 -39.01 6.69 -15.04
CA PHE A 16 -39.28 7.20 -16.41
C PHE A 16 -38.68 6.26 -17.45
N MET A 17 -37.42 5.85 -17.31
CA MET A 17 -36.77 4.95 -18.26
C MET A 17 -37.38 3.55 -18.23
N GLU A 18 -37.82 3.04 -17.07
CA GLU A 18 -38.59 1.80 -16.97
C GLU A 18 -39.93 1.90 -17.77
N SER A 19 -40.61 3.05 -17.74
CA SER A 19 -41.82 3.30 -18.52
C SER A 19 -41.56 3.29 -20.03
N LYS A 20 -40.28 3.57 -20.45
CA LYS A 20 -39.85 3.45 -21.87
C LYS A 20 -39.33 2.06 -22.22
N GLY A 21 -39.50 1.07 -21.32
CA GLY A 21 -39.17 -0.35 -21.53
C GLY A 21 -37.71 -0.73 -21.16
N HIS A 22 -36.98 0.12 -20.49
CA HIS A 22 -35.62 -0.21 -20.01
C HIS A 22 -35.64 -1.16 -18.81
N LEU A 23 -34.65 -2.05 -18.76
CA LEU A 23 -34.38 -2.86 -17.58
C LEU A 23 -33.54 -2.01 -16.60
N ARG A 24 -34.07 -1.74 -15.43
CA ARG A 24 -33.29 -1.11 -14.36
C ARG A 24 -32.28 -2.08 -13.83
N MET A 25 -30.99 -1.72 -13.91
CA MET A 25 -29.87 -2.44 -13.33
C MET A 25 -29.35 -1.72 -12.09
N LYS A 26 -28.81 -2.49 -11.13
CA LYS A 26 -28.10 -1.91 -9.98
C LYS A 26 -26.80 -1.24 -10.42
N SER A 27 -26.35 -0.27 -9.66
CA SER A 27 -25.02 0.30 -9.83
C SER A 27 -23.95 -0.80 -9.73
N PHE A 28 -23.01 -0.81 -10.66
CA PHE A 28 -21.86 -1.69 -10.61
C PHE A 28 -20.85 -1.23 -9.57
N SER A 29 -19.92 -2.12 -9.18
CA SER A 29 -18.80 -1.76 -8.34
C SER A 29 -17.92 -0.70 -9.01
N LEU A 30 -17.30 0.16 -8.20
CA LEU A 30 -16.27 1.11 -8.67
C LEU A 30 -15.00 0.40 -9.19
N ILE A 31 -14.85 -0.89 -8.87
CA ILE A 31 -13.75 -1.73 -9.37
C ILE A 31 -14.13 -2.27 -10.76
N PRO A 32 -13.42 -1.90 -11.84
CA PRO A 32 -13.70 -2.42 -13.17
C PRO A 32 -13.55 -3.95 -13.23
N HIS A 33 -14.50 -4.63 -13.84
CA HIS A 33 -14.39 -6.05 -14.17
C HIS A 33 -13.83 -6.22 -15.58
N ASN A 34 -12.76 -6.99 -15.73
CA ASN A 34 -12.16 -7.33 -17.03
C ASN A 34 -11.69 -6.16 -17.90
N ASP A 35 -11.54 -4.96 -17.35
CA ASP A 35 -11.01 -3.80 -18.05
C ASP A 35 -9.77 -3.24 -17.30
N ASN A 36 -8.59 -3.55 -17.84
CA ASN A 36 -7.31 -3.08 -17.28
C ASN A 36 -6.96 -1.64 -17.74
N SER A 37 -7.74 -1.05 -18.65
CA SER A 37 -7.55 0.32 -19.12
C SER A 37 -8.05 1.35 -18.10
N LEU A 38 -8.95 0.95 -17.20
CA LEU A 38 -9.54 1.81 -16.18
C LEU A 38 -9.06 1.42 -14.78
N LEU A 39 -8.65 2.40 -14.03
CA LEU A 39 -8.31 2.22 -12.61
C LEU A 39 -9.59 2.10 -11.75
N LEU A 40 -10.57 2.96 -12.02
CA LEU A 40 -11.87 3.03 -11.35
C LEU A 40 -12.96 3.31 -12.39
N ILE A 41 -14.18 2.88 -12.13
CA ILE A 41 -15.32 3.21 -12.98
C ILE A 41 -15.58 4.72 -12.94
N ASN A 42 -15.55 5.35 -14.11
CA ASN A 42 -15.61 6.80 -14.31
C ASN A 42 -16.78 7.25 -15.19
N SER A 43 -17.59 6.31 -15.69
CA SER A 43 -18.77 6.59 -16.52
C SER A 43 -19.81 5.49 -16.42
N GLY A 44 -21.05 5.77 -16.82
CA GLY A 44 -22.15 4.80 -16.85
C GLY A 44 -21.91 3.66 -17.84
N MET A 45 -21.25 3.94 -18.96
CA MET A 45 -20.99 2.97 -20.02
C MET A 45 -19.85 2.00 -19.67
N ALA A 46 -18.89 2.41 -18.87
CA ALA A 46 -17.69 1.61 -18.62
C ALA A 46 -17.96 0.15 -18.21
N PRO A 47 -18.87 -0.16 -17.26
CA PRO A 47 -19.19 -1.55 -16.91
C PRO A 47 -20.01 -2.28 -17.98
N LEU A 48 -20.60 -1.57 -18.96
CA LEU A 48 -21.46 -2.12 -20.01
C LEU A 48 -20.73 -2.28 -21.36
N LYS A 49 -19.44 -1.91 -21.43
CA LYS A 49 -18.62 -1.95 -22.64
C LYS A 49 -18.68 -3.28 -23.42
N PRO A 50 -18.72 -4.49 -22.77
CA PRO A 50 -18.86 -5.74 -23.48
C PRO A 50 -20.16 -5.88 -24.31
N TYR A 51 -21.24 -5.22 -23.89
CA TYR A 51 -22.53 -5.22 -24.62
C TYR A 51 -22.46 -4.31 -25.85
N PHE A 52 -21.74 -3.20 -25.79
CA PHE A 52 -21.53 -2.29 -26.91
C PHE A 52 -20.69 -2.92 -28.04
N THR A 53 -19.71 -3.75 -27.64
CA THR A 53 -18.80 -4.43 -28.59
C THR A 53 -19.35 -5.77 -29.08
N GLY A 54 -20.50 -6.25 -28.56
CA GLY A 54 -21.07 -7.54 -28.90
C GLY A 54 -20.30 -8.74 -28.32
N GLN A 55 -19.34 -8.50 -27.40
CA GLN A 55 -18.64 -9.57 -26.68
C GLN A 55 -19.53 -10.36 -25.72
N GLU A 56 -20.53 -9.68 -25.18
CA GLU A 56 -21.54 -10.29 -24.31
C GLU A 56 -22.96 -9.89 -24.78
N VAL A 57 -23.93 -10.79 -24.53
CA VAL A 57 -25.33 -10.50 -24.82
C VAL A 57 -25.94 -9.74 -23.63
N PRO A 58 -26.49 -8.52 -23.82
CA PRO A 58 -27.11 -7.78 -22.74
C PRO A 58 -28.36 -8.49 -22.20
N PRO A 59 -28.69 -8.38 -20.91
CA PRO A 59 -29.90 -9.00 -20.32
C PRO A 59 -31.18 -8.46 -20.94
N ARG A 60 -31.15 -7.27 -21.51
CA ARG A 60 -32.18 -6.62 -22.33
C ARG A 60 -31.52 -5.58 -23.25
N ARG A 61 -32.06 -5.36 -24.44
CA ARG A 61 -31.49 -4.36 -25.36
C ARG A 61 -31.63 -2.90 -24.88
N ARG A 62 -32.52 -2.64 -23.91
CA ARG A 62 -32.68 -1.34 -23.23
C ARG A 62 -32.36 -1.50 -21.76
N VAL A 63 -31.41 -0.76 -21.30
CA VAL A 63 -30.96 -0.80 -19.89
C VAL A 63 -30.88 0.62 -19.33
N THR A 64 -31.20 0.79 -18.06
CA THR A 64 -30.98 2.06 -17.34
C THR A 64 -30.29 1.81 -16.01
N THR A 65 -29.40 2.72 -15.62
CA THR A 65 -28.69 2.64 -14.36
C THR A 65 -28.53 4.03 -13.72
N CYS A 66 -28.33 4.05 -12.40
CA CYS A 66 -27.68 5.15 -11.72
C CYS A 66 -26.32 4.63 -11.26
N GLN A 67 -25.26 4.93 -12.03
CA GLN A 67 -23.93 4.39 -11.81
C GLN A 67 -23.10 5.31 -10.94
N LYS A 68 -22.56 4.79 -9.83
CA LYS A 68 -21.53 5.46 -9.03
C LYS A 68 -20.22 5.53 -9.81
N CYS A 69 -19.62 6.74 -9.85
CA CYS A 69 -18.44 7.05 -10.63
C CYS A 69 -17.39 7.77 -9.78
N ILE A 70 -16.12 7.52 -10.08
CA ILE A 70 -14.97 8.25 -9.51
C ILE A 70 -14.15 8.86 -10.64
N ARG A 71 -13.93 10.18 -10.59
CA ARG A 71 -12.99 10.91 -11.45
C ARG A 71 -12.01 11.69 -10.59
N THR A 72 -10.71 11.47 -10.82
CA THR A 72 -9.62 12.10 -10.06
C THR A 72 -8.75 13.04 -10.90
N GLY A 73 -9.03 13.18 -12.20
CA GLY A 73 -8.31 14.11 -13.08
C GLY A 73 -8.36 15.56 -12.59
N ASP A 74 -9.51 15.96 -12.03
CA ASP A 74 -9.75 17.32 -11.57
C ASP A 74 -9.66 17.49 -10.04
N ILE A 75 -8.98 16.60 -9.35
CA ILE A 75 -8.90 16.60 -7.88
C ILE A 75 -8.42 17.96 -7.31
N GLU A 76 -7.56 18.66 -8.03
CA GLU A 76 -7.02 19.97 -7.65
C GLU A 76 -8.05 21.11 -7.78
N ASN A 77 -9.13 20.89 -8.54
CA ASN A 77 -10.24 21.84 -8.73
C ASN A 77 -11.36 21.63 -7.71
N VAL A 78 -11.36 20.50 -7.00
CA VAL A 78 -12.36 20.19 -5.98
C VAL A 78 -12.27 21.22 -4.84
N GLY A 79 -13.40 21.75 -4.47
CA GLY A 79 -13.52 22.81 -3.46
C GLY A 79 -13.30 24.24 -3.99
N LYS A 80 -12.54 24.40 -5.09
CA LYS A 80 -12.24 25.72 -5.72
C LYS A 80 -13.31 26.15 -6.71
N THR A 81 -14.01 25.20 -7.32
CA THR A 81 -15.08 25.43 -8.30
C THR A 81 -16.43 24.96 -7.79
N ALA A 82 -17.51 25.43 -8.40
CA ALA A 82 -18.87 25.08 -8.00
C ALA A 82 -19.35 23.71 -8.51
N ARG A 83 -18.65 23.10 -9.47
CA ARG A 83 -19.14 21.94 -10.25
C ARG A 83 -18.26 20.71 -10.24
N HIS A 84 -17.04 20.76 -9.66
CA HIS A 84 -16.13 19.62 -9.63
C HIS A 84 -16.25 18.83 -8.33
N GLY A 85 -16.39 17.51 -8.48
CA GLY A 85 -16.37 16.53 -7.40
C GLY A 85 -15.67 15.26 -7.87
N THR A 86 -15.07 14.51 -6.95
CA THR A 86 -14.40 13.25 -7.27
C THR A 86 -15.38 12.08 -7.34
N PHE A 87 -16.41 12.06 -6.51
CA PHE A 87 -17.53 11.11 -6.57
C PHE A 87 -18.77 11.80 -7.13
N PHE A 88 -19.44 11.12 -8.06
CA PHE A 88 -20.72 11.54 -8.57
C PHE A 88 -21.56 10.35 -9.04
N GLU A 89 -22.85 10.55 -9.14
CA GLU A 89 -23.78 9.56 -9.67
C GLU A 89 -24.12 9.92 -11.11
N MET A 90 -23.96 8.96 -12.03
CA MET A 90 -24.31 9.14 -13.43
C MET A 90 -25.59 8.36 -13.75
N LEU A 91 -26.66 9.07 -14.04
CA LEU A 91 -27.89 8.54 -14.58
C LEU A 91 -27.68 8.26 -16.07
N GLY A 92 -28.00 7.02 -16.50
CA GLY A 92 -27.78 6.61 -17.89
C GLY A 92 -28.87 5.70 -18.40
N ASN A 93 -29.21 5.89 -19.69
CA ASN A 93 -30.04 4.96 -20.45
C ASN A 93 -29.26 4.52 -21.69
N PHE A 94 -29.32 3.22 -21.96
CA PHE A 94 -28.50 2.54 -22.95
C PHE A 94 -29.35 1.74 -23.90
N SER A 95 -28.99 1.77 -25.20
CA SER A 95 -29.59 0.96 -26.24
C SER A 95 -28.53 0.12 -26.95
N PHE A 96 -28.74 -1.16 -27.04
CA PHE A 96 -27.86 -2.10 -27.73
C PHE A 96 -28.57 -2.55 -29.02
N GLY A 97 -28.48 -1.70 -30.07
CA GLY A 97 -29.10 -1.95 -31.39
C GLY A 97 -30.62 -2.02 -31.37
N ASP A 98 -31.30 -1.26 -30.49
CA ASP A 98 -32.76 -1.20 -30.41
C ASP A 98 -33.30 0.16 -30.86
N TYR A 99 -33.05 1.25 -30.12
CA TYR A 99 -33.41 2.61 -30.53
C TYR A 99 -32.15 3.45 -30.72
N PHE A 100 -32.32 4.61 -31.39
CA PHE A 100 -31.19 5.48 -31.69
C PHE A 100 -31.55 6.97 -31.43
N LYS A 101 -31.11 7.91 -32.26
CA LYS A 101 -31.14 9.37 -32.04
C LYS A 101 -32.56 9.90 -31.77
N HIS A 102 -33.56 9.49 -32.56
CA HIS A 102 -34.92 10.03 -32.45
C HIS A 102 -35.52 9.81 -31.06
N GLU A 103 -35.50 8.59 -30.57
CA GLU A 103 -36.02 8.27 -29.28
C GLU A 103 -35.15 8.87 -28.14
N ALA A 104 -33.83 8.77 -28.27
CA ALA A 104 -32.94 9.30 -27.25
C ALA A 104 -33.13 10.81 -27.01
N ILE A 105 -33.16 11.60 -28.09
CA ILE A 105 -33.35 13.05 -28.04
C ILE A 105 -34.76 13.38 -27.53
N SER A 106 -35.79 12.66 -28.03
CA SER A 106 -37.18 12.89 -27.62
C SER A 106 -37.37 12.61 -26.12
N TRP A 107 -36.82 11.51 -25.60
CA TRP A 107 -36.93 11.17 -24.17
C TRP A 107 -36.11 12.08 -23.28
N THR A 108 -34.95 12.54 -23.75
CA THR A 108 -34.18 13.58 -23.05
C THR A 108 -35.01 14.84 -22.87
N TRP A 109 -35.65 15.32 -23.93
CA TRP A 109 -36.48 16.53 -23.85
C TRP A 109 -37.72 16.31 -23.00
N GLU A 110 -38.44 15.21 -23.16
CA GLU A 110 -39.62 14.84 -22.37
C GLU A 110 -39.29 14.78 -20.88
N PHE A 111 -38.20 14.12 -20.51
CA PHE A 111 -37.79 14.03 -19.11
C PHE A 111 -37.47 15.39 -18.50
N LEU A 112 -36.64 16.18 -19.17
CA LEU A 112 -36.21 17.48 -18.65
C LEU A 112 -37.39 18.47 -18.57
N THR A 113 -38.30 18.51 -19.56
CA THR A 113 -39.34 19.54 -19.65
C THR A 113 -40.67 19.12 -19.04
N GLU A 114 -41.08 17.86 -19.17
CA GLU A 114 -42.39 17.38 -18.73
C GLU A 114 -42.32 16.65 -17.37
N VAL A 115 -41.26 15.85 -17.13
CA VAL A 115 -41.14 15.11 -15.87
C VAL A 115 -40.52 15.97 -14.79
N VAL A 116 -39.35 16.57 -15.07
CA VAL A 116 -38.66 17.46 -14.11
C VAL A 116 -39.24 18.88 -14.12
N GLY A 117 -39.77 19.32 -15.25
CA GLY A 117 -40.41 20.64 -15.41
C GLY A 117 -39.44 21.80 -15.54
N LEU A 118 -38.27 21.59 -16.14
CA LEU A 118 -37.33 22.65 -16.45
C LEU A 118 -37.89 23.60 -17.52
N ASP A 119 -37.56 24.88 -17.39
CA ASP A 119 -37.97 25.88 -18.39
C ASP A 119 -37.29 25.59 -19.73
N LYS A 120 -38.08 25.15 -20.71
CA LYS A 120 -37.60 24.83 -22.07
C LYS A 120 -36.91 25.99 -22.77
N ASN A 121 -37.17 27.27 -22.36
CA ASN A 121 -36.50 28.41 -22.92
C ASN A 121 -35.07 28.60 -22.39
N ARG A 122 -34.71 27.90 -21.33
CA ARG A 122 -33.36 27.92 -20.74
C ARG A 122 -32.52 26.68 -21.09
N LEU A 123 -33.06 25.78 -21.93
CA LEU A 123 -32.37 24.59 -22.42
C LEU A 123 -31.77 24.85 -23.78
N TYR A 124 -30.48 24.54 -23.95
CA TYR A 124 -29.70 24.79 -25.15
C TYR A 124 -29.00 23.53 -25.60
N PRO A 125 -29.53 22.81 -26.62
CA PRO A 125 -28.85 21.68 -27.20
C PRO A 125 -27.59 22.06 -27.95
N SER A 126 -26.56 21.17 -27.91
CA SER A 126 -25.44 21.21 -28.87
C SER A 126 -25.35 19.85 -29.58
N VAL A 127 -24.76 19.87 -30.79
CA VAL A 127 -24.55 18.69 -31.62
C VAL A 127 -23.17 18.74 -32.25
N TYR A 128 -22.64 17.57 -32.62
CA TYR A 128 -21.41 17.51 -33.41
C TYR A 128 -21.60 18.25 -34.74
N GLN A 129 -20.59 19.00 -35.15
CA GLN A 129 -20.66 19.91 -36.29
C GLN A 129 -21.17 19.27 -37.59
N ASP A 130 -20.86 17.99 -37.82
CA ASP A 130 -21.20 17.22 -39.02
C ASP A 130 -22.44 16.33 -38.81
N ASP A 131 -23.12 16.41 -37.66
CA ASP A 131 -24.32 15.63 -37.37
C ASP A 131 -25.61 16.39 -37.68
N ASP A 132 -25.93 16.50 -38.97
CA ASP A 132 -27.14 17.13 -39.43
C ASP A 132 -28.42 16.43 -38.99
N GLU A 133 -28.38 15.11 -38.80
CA GLU A 133 -29.52 14.32 -38.34
C GLU A 133 -29.93 14.73 -36.93
N ALA A 134 -28.99 14.81 -36.00
CA ALA A 134 -29.28 15.23 -34.61
C ALA A 134 -29.77 16.68 -34.59
N PHE A 135 -29.19 17.57 -35.41
CA PHE A 135 -29.64 18.95 -35.53
C PHE A 135 -31.09 19.03 -36.03
N ASP A 136 -31.44 18.26 -37.08
CA ASP A 136 -32.78 18.23 -37.64
C ASP A 136 -33.80 17.69 -36.65
N ILE A 137 -33.49 16.65 -35.87
CA ILE A 137 -34.34 16.12 -34.80
C ILE A 137 -34.64 17.22 -33.78
N TRP A 138 -33.62 17.91 -33.25
CA TRP A 138 -33.82 19.04 -32.34
C TRP A 138 -34.67 20.16 -32.91
N ASN A 139 -34.41 20.54 -34.13
CA ASN A 139 -35.10 21.69 -34.77
C ASN A 139 -36.48 21.37 -35.27
N LYS A 140 -36.65 20.22 -36.02
CA LYS A 140 -37.89 19.96 -36.75
C LYS A 140 -38.86 19.06 -35.95
N GLU A 141 -38.34 18.14 -35.11
CA GLU A 141 -39.20 17.22 -34.40
C GLU A 141 -39.50 17.75 -32.97
N ILE A 142 -38.46 18.17 -32.26
CA ILE A 142 -38.60 18.74 -30.92
C ILE A 142 -39.09 20.19 -30.95
N GLY A 143 -38.74 20.93 -32.00
CA GLY A 143 -39.17 22.32 -32.21
C GLY A 143 -38.29 23.33 -31.48
N VAL A 144 -37.06 23.02 -31.17
CA VAL A 144 -36.08 23.98 -30.64
C VAL A 144 -35.65 24.89 -31.80
N SER A 145 -35.66 26.20 -31.58
CA SER A 145 -35.26 27.18 -32.58
C SER A 145 -33.80 26.99 -32.98
N ALA A 146 -33.47 27.09 -34.26
CA ALA A 146 -32.14 26.81 -34.83
C ALA A 146 -31.04 27.72 -34.24
N ASP A 147 -31.35 28.93 -33.81
CA ASP A 147 -30.44 29.84 -33.13
C ASP A 147 -30.08 29.43 -31.68
N ARG A 148 -30.77 28.43 -31.14
CA ARG A 148 -30.53 27.85 -29.82
C ARG A 148 -29.87 26.48 -29.86
N ILE A 149 -29.57 25.96 -31.07
CA ILE A 149 -28.86 24.68 -31.25
C ILE A 149 -27.42 25.00 -31.67
N PHE A 150 -26.46 24.63 -30.88
CA PHE A 150 -25.05 24.94 -31.11
C PHE A 150 -24.36 23.76 -31.80
N ARG A 151 -23.36 24.09 -32.65
CA ARG A 151 -22.53 23.10 -33.35
C ARG A 151 -21.11 23.22 -32.86
N PHE A 152 -20.56 22.14 -32.31
CA PHE A 152 -19.19 22.11 -31.83
C PHE A 152 -18.37 21.02 -32.51
N GLY A 153 -17.05 21.15 -32.42
CA GLY A 153 -16.10 20.19 -32.98
C GLY A 153 -15.98 18.90 -32.19
N LYS A 154 -14.92 18.17 -32.54
CA LYS A 154 -14.66 16.87 -31.91
C LYS A 154 -14.29 17.00 -30.42
N GLU A 155 -13.75 18.12 -30.00
CA GLU A 155 -13.35 18.36 -28.61
C GLU A 155 -14.55 18.40 -27.65
N ASP A 156 -15.71 18.88 -28.11
CA ASP A 156 -16.89 19.06 -27.27
C ASP A 156 -18.01 18.06 -27.57
N ASN A 157 -18.32 17.78 -28.84
CA ASN A 157 -19.46 16.95 -29.24
C ASN A 157 -19.09 15.64 -29.95
N PHE A 158 -17.96 15.02 -29.58
CA PHE A 158 -17.61 13.68 -29.99
C PHE A 158 -17.01 12.92 -28.80
N TRP A 159 -17.68 11.87 -28.37
CA TRP A 159 -17.22 11.10 -27.22
C TRP A 159 -16.35 9.92 -27.65
N GLU A 160 -15.12 9.84 -27.08
CA GLU A 160 -14.20 8.74 -27.23
C GLU A 160 -13.32 8.59 -25.98
N HIS A 161 -12.95 7.38 -25.64
CA HIS A 161 -12.02 7.10 -24.53
C HIS A 161 -11.04 5.99 -24.92
N GLY A 162 -9.93 6.38 -25.54
CA GLY A 162 -8.92 5.45 -26.05
C GLY A 162 -9.49 4.52 -27.14
N ALA A 163 -9.10 3.25 -27.13
CA ALA A 163 -9.63 2.24 -28.02
C ALA A 163 -11.02 1.78 -27.58
N GLY A 164 -11.95 1.64 -28.51
CA GLY A 164 -13.27 1.09 -28.25
C GLY A 164 -14.43 1.89 -28.90
N PRO A 165 -15.67 1.58 -28.48
CA PRO A 165 -16.89 2.21 -29.02
C PRO A 165 -16.87 3.73 -28.78
N CYS A 166 -17.22 4.50 -29.81
CA CYS A 166 -17.21 5.97 -29.78
C CYS A 166 -18.22 6.55 -30.80
N GLY A 167 -18.45 7.85 -30.74
CA GLY A 167 -19.33 8.50 -31.71
C GLY A 167 -19.64 9.96 -31.39
N PRO A 168 -20.33 10.67 -32.31
CA PRO A 168 -20.81 12.01 -32.09
C PRO A 168 -21.78 12.05 -30.90
N CYS A 169 -21.85 13.18 -30.20
CA CYS A 169 -22.79 13.34 -29.11
C CYS A 169 -23.58 14.65 -29.21
N SER A 170 -24.68 14.68 -28.50
CA SER A 170 -25.54 15.85 -28.34
C SER A 170 -25.74 16.12 -26.87
N GLU A 171 -25.29 17.29 -26.41
CA GLU A 171 -25.40 17.73 -25.04
C GLU A 171 -26.55 18.71 -24.87
N VAL A 172 -27.14 18.75 -23.68
CA VAL A 172 -28.14 19.74 -23.31
C VAL A 172 -27.60 20.57 -22.15
N SER A 173 -27.38 21.85 -22.40
CA SER A 173 -26.97 22.85 -21.40
C SER A 173 -28.18 23.62 -20.88
N TYR A 174 -28.15 23.96 -19.57
CA TYR A 174 -29.15 24.80 -18.93
C TYR A 174 -28.56 26.17 -18.59
N ASP A 175 -29.20 27.26 -19.03
CA ASP A 175 -28.80 28.65 -18.70
C ASP A 175 -29.27 28.99 -17.28
N ARG A 176 -28.38 29.08 -16.32
CA ARG A 176 -28.61 29.46 -14.93
C ARG A 176 -28.83 30.95 -14.72
N GLY A 177 -28.57 31.76 -15.78
CA GLY A 177 -28.71 33.21 -15.76
C GLY A 177 -27.37 33.95 -15.63
N GLU A 178 -27.45 35.25 -15.88
CA GLU A 178 -26.27 36.12 -15.98
C GLU A 178 -25.43 36.21 -14.71
N LYS A 179 -26.03 36.00 -13.54
CA LYS A 179 -25.30 36.03 -12.24
C LYS A 179 -24.19 34.98 -12.17
N TYR A 180 -24.30 33.90 -12.92
CA TYR A 180 -23.29 32.80 -12.98
C TYR A 180 -22.34 32.95 -14.16
N GLY A 181 -22.49 33.97 -14.97
CA GLY A 181 -21.67 34.24 -16.16
C GLY A 181 -20.31 34.81 -15.80
N CYS A 182 -19.35 34.66 -16.71
CA CYS A 182 -17.99 35.21 -16.57
C CYS A 182 -17.91 36.74 -16.76
N GLY A 183 -19.04 37.42 -17.09
CA GLY A 183 -19.09 38.87 -17.32
C GLY A 183 -18.38 39.32 -18.62
N LYS A 184 -17.87 38.38 -19.43
CA LYS A 184 -17.20 38.72 -20.70
C LYS A 184 -18.22 38.88 -21.84
N PRO A 185 -18.01 39.84 -22.77
CA PRO A 185 -18.81 39.91 -23.99
C PRO A 185 -18.70 38.56 -24.75
N GLY A 186 -19.84 38.00 -25.18
CA GLY A 186 -19.87 36.73 -25.92
C GLY A 186 -19.97 35.46 -25.03
N CYS A 187 -20.27 35.59 -23.74
CA CYS A 187 -20.60 34.46 -22.90
C CYS A 187 -21.81 33.69 -23.46
N THR A 188 -21.58 32.47 -23.91
CA THR A 188 -22.59 31.60 -24.55
C THR A 188 -22.37 30.15 -24.17
N VAL A 189 -23.14 29.20 -24.69
CA VAL A 189 -22.91 27.74 -24.54
C VAL A 189 -21.50 27.42 -25.03
N GLY A 190 -20.80 26.53 -24.27
CA GLY A 190 -19.39 26.24 -24.49
C GLY A 190 -18.42 27.16 -23.73
N CYS A 191 -18.92 28.16 -22.97
CA CYS A 191 -18.07 28.96 -22.10
C CYS A 191 -17.75 28.16 -20.80
N ASP A 192 -16.49 28.24 -20.34
CA ASP A 192 -16.03 27.57 -19.11
C ASP A 192 -16.63 28.10 -17.79
N CYS A 193 -17.50 29.10 -17.86
CA CYS A 193 -18.17 29.64 -16.68
C CYS A 193 -19.36 28.78 -16.24
N ASP A 194 -19.88 29.04 -15.01
CA ASP A 194 -20.98 28.27 -14.44
C ASP A 194 -22.39 28.67 -14.91
N ARG A 195 -22.50 29.55 -15.94
CA ARG A 195 -23.79 29.99 -16.49
C ARG A 195 -24.52 28.88 -17.25
N TYR A 196 -23.80 28.25 -18.22
CA TYR A 196 -24.36 27.19 -19.05
C TYR A 196 -23.84 25.84 -18.52
N ILE A 197 -24.64 25.19 -17.68
CA ILE A 197 -24.25 23.90 -17.11
C ILE A 197 -24.79 22.75 -17.96
N GLU A 198 -23.92 21.87 -18.42
CA GLU A 198 -24.31 20.61 -19.06
C GLU A 198 -25.10 19.76 -18.07
N VAL A 199 -26.34 19.40 -18.43
CA VAL A 199 -27.22 18.55 -17.62
C VAL A 199 -27.41 17.16 -18.20
N TRP A 200 -27.25 16.97 -19.52
CA TRP A 200 -27.43 15.66 -20.15
C TRP A 200 -26.54 15.55 -21.40
N ASN A 201 -25.86 14.40 -21.58
CA ASN A 201 -25.13 14.09 -22.81
C ASN A 201 -25.69 12.80 -23.43
N ASN A 202 -26.06 12.85 -24.73
CA ASN A 202 -26.47 11.70 -25.52
C ASN A 202 -25.35 11.34 -26.49
N VAL A 203 -24.69 10.19 -26.29
CA VAL A 203 -23.64 9.68 -27.17
C VAL A 203 -24.25 8.69 -28.17
N PHE A 204 -24.05 8.97 -29.44
CA PHE A 204 -24.51 8.12 -30.55
C PHE A 204 -23.37 7.19 -30.96
N THR A 205 -23.22 6.11 -30.22
CA THR A 205 -22.12 5.16 -30.39
C THR A 205 -22.30 4.35 -31.66
N GLN A 206 -21.61 4.74 -32.70
CA GLN A 206 -21.71 4.16 -34.04
C GLN A 206 -20.36 3.77 -34.65
N PHE A 207 -19.24 4.13 -33.99
CA PHE A 207 -17.88 3.80 -34.44
C PHE A 207 -17.12 3.02 -33.38
N ASN A 208 -16.09 2.31 -33.82
CA ASN A 208 -15.06 1.71 -32.98
C ASN A 208 -13.71 2.34 -33.34
N ASN A 209 -13.02 2.92 -32.36
CA ASN A 209 -11.67 3.44 -32.46
C ASN A 209 -10.66 2.34 -32.13
N ASP A 210 -9.66 2.12 -33.00
CA ASP A 210 -8.58 1.13 -32.79
C ASP A 210 -7.50 1.59 -31.82
N GLY A 211 -7.62 2.81 -31.25
CA GLY A 211 -6.62 3.44 -30.41
C GLY A 211 -5.55 4.24 -31.18
N HIS A 212 -5.61 4.24 -32.50
CA HIS A 212 -4.73 5.00 -33.39
C HIS A 212 -5.48 6.06 -34.21
N ASN A 213 -6.68 6.43 -33.76
CA ASN A 213 -7.61 7.34 -34.44
C ASN A 213 -8.14 6.81 -35.81
N ASN A 214 -8.16 5.49 -36.01
CA ASN A 214 -8.88 4.90 -37.12
C ASN A 214 -10.26 4.44 -36.66
N TYR A 215 -11.31 4.91 -37.34
CA TYR A 215 -12.70 4.68 -36.97
C TYR A 215 -13.33 3.70 -37.97
N THR A 216 -13.90 2.61 -37.45
CA THR A 216 -14.70 1.67 -38.24
C THR A 216 -16.15 1.72 -37.74
N GLU A 217 -17.12 1.64 -38.62
CA GLU A 217 -18.54 1.56 -38.20
C GLU A 217 -18.81 0.28 -37.42
N LEU A 218 -19.57 0.40 -36.33
CA LEU A 218 -20.07 -0.74 -35.58
C LEU A 218 -21.20 -1.44 -36.35
N GLU A 219 -21.29 -2.76 -36.25
CA GLU A 219 -22.37 -3.55 -36.87
C GLU A 219 -23.74 -3.11 -36.37
N GLN A 220 -23.83 -2.68 -35.13
CA GLN A 220 -25.07 -2.12 -34.54
C GLN A 220 -24.79 -0.72 -33.98
N LYS A 221 -25.75 0.18 -34.18
CA LYS A 221 -25.76 1.51 -33.58
C LYS A 221 -26.30 1.45 -32.17
N ASN A 222 -25.63 2.08 -31.23
CA ASN A 222 -25.98 2.02 -29.83
C ASN A 222 -26.20 3.43 -29.28
N ILE A 223 -26.91 3.53 -28.17
CA ILE A 223 -27.05 4.75 -27.37
C ILE A 223 -26.35 4.54 -26.04
N ASP A 224 -25.53 5.51 -25.70
CA ASP A 224 -24.96 5.74 -24.38
C ASP A 224 -25.37 7.14 -23.93
N THR A 225 -25.94 7.27 -22.73
CA THR A 225 -26.24 8.59 -22.18
C THR A 225 -25.65 8.76 -20.81
N GLY A 226 -25.30 10.00 -20.48
CA GLY A 226 -24.78 10.39 -19.18
C GLY A 226 -25.42 11.68 -18.70
N MET A 227 -26.07 11.64 -17.54
CA MET A 227 -26.58 12.82 -16.84
C MET A 227 -26.06 12.79 -15.40
N GLY A 228 -25.27 13.80 -15.03
CA GLY A 228 -24.78 13.95 -13.65
C GLY A 228 -25.94 14.29 -12.72
N LEU A 229 -26.25 13.38 -11.78
CA LEU A 229 -27.37 13.56 -10.87
C LEU A 229 -27.20 14.82 -10.00
N GLU A 230 -26.00 15.07 -9.50
CA GLU A 230 -25.70 16.27 -8.69
C GLU A 230 -25.82 17.56 -9.53
N ARG A 231 -25.41 17.55 -10.81
CA ARG A 231 -25.58 18.72 -11.71
C ARG A 231 -27.05 19.00 -12.01
N LEU A 232 -27.84 17.95 -12.25
CA LEU A 232 -29.28 18.10 -12.41
C LEU A 232 -29.92 18.67 -11.13
N ALA A 233 -29.52 18.19 -9.97
CA ALA A 233 -30.03 18.68 -8.68
C ALA A 233 -29.68 20.17 -8.44
N VAL A 234 -28.47 20.61 -8.81
CA VAL A 234 -28.07 22.04 -8.75
C VAL A 234 -29.07 22.91 -9.52
N VAL A 235 -29.46 22.48 -10.73
CA VAL A 235 -30.41 23.21 -11.56
C VAL A 235 -31.82 23.20 -10.98
N VAL A 236 -32.30 22.04 -10.52
CA VAL A 236 -33.66 21.85 -10.01
C VAL A 236 -33.87 22.52 -8.67
N GLN A 237 -32.88 22.47 -7.77
CA GLN A 237 -32.93 23.11 -6.46
C GLN A 237 -32.54 24.61 -6.51
N ASP A 238 -32.11 25.12 -7.68
CA ASP A 238 -31.66 26.52 -7.90
C ASP A 238 -30.62 26.96 -6.87
N VAL A 239 -29.61 26.12 -6.64
CA VAL A 239 -28.51 26.35 -5.68
C VAL A 239 -27.21 26.72 -6.39
N ASP A 240 -26.27 27.36 -5.67
CA ASP A 240 -25.09 27.96 -6.31
C ASP A 240 -24.04 26.90 -6.72
N SER A 241 -23.93 25.80 -5.97
CA SER A 241 -22.94 24.76 -6.22
C SER A 241 -23.47 23.36 -5.93
N ILE A 242 -22.73 22.32 -6.35
CA ILE A 242 -23.02 20.92 -5.96
C ILE A 242 -22.96 20.72 -4.44
N PHE A 243 -22.21 21.55 -3.71
CA PHE A 243 -22.07 21.48 -2.27
C PHE A 243 -23.31 22.02 -1.51
N ASP A 244 -24.22 22.66 -2.23
CA ASP A 244 -25.48 23.21 -1.69
C ASP A 244 -26.68 22.31 -1.99
N VAL A 245 -26.49 21.24 -2.76
CA VAL A 245 -27.49 20.20 -3.04
C VAL A 245 -27.84 19.45 -1.78
N ASP A 246 -29.10 19.16 -1.53
CA ASP A 246 -29.67 18.65 -0.28
C ASP A 246 -28.85 17.55 0.42
N THR A 247 -28.51 16.46 -0.28
CA THR A 247 -27.72 15.35 0.29
C THR A 247 -26.27 15.73 0.58
N ILE A 248 -25.65 16.57 -0.25
CA ILE A 248 -24.27 17.01 -0.07
C ILE A 248 -24.19 18.12 0.98
N LYS A 249 -25.20 18.99 1.02
CA LYS A 249 -25.35 20.02 2.04
C LYS A 249 -25.40 19.43 3.45
N ALA A 250 -26.11 18.32 3.64
CA ALA A 250 -26.14 17.63 4.93
C ALA A 250 -24.74 17.27 5.44
N LEU A 251 -23.86 16.80 4.54
CA LEU A 251 -22.46 16.50 4.86
C LEU A 251 -21.65 17.78 5.13
N ARG A 252 -21.77 18.79 4.27
CA ARG A 252 -21.14 20.09 4.43
C ARG A 252 -21.48 20.73 5.79
N ASP A 253 -22.74 20.74 6.12
CA ASP A 253 -23.23 21.31 7.38
C ASP A 253 -22.70 20.51 8.58
N LYS A 254 -22.54 19.18 8.45
CA LYS A 254 -21.91 18.33 9.49
C LYS A 254 -20.42 18.65 9.65
N VAL A 255 -19.68 18.90 8.56
CA VAL A 255 -18.28 19.38 8.63
C VAL A 255 -18.20 20.70 9.36
N CYS A 256 -19.09 21.67 9.06
CA CYS A 256 -19.16 22.97 9.74
C CYS A 256 -19.45 22.82 11.24
N GLU A 257 -20.41 21.95 11.60
CA GLU A 257 -20.73 21.64 13.01
C GLU A 257 -19.50 21.11 13.75
N MET A 258 -18.81 20.13 13.18
CA MET A 258 -17.64 19.49 13.80
C MET A 258 -16.44 20.44 13.93
N ALA A 259 -16.26 21.34 12.95
CA ALA A 259 -15.20 22.34 12.96
C ALA A 259 -15.55 23.59 13.79
N GLY A 260 -16.83 23.82 14.13
CA GLY A 260 -17.30 25.03 14.80
C GLY A 260 -17.14 26.30 13.94
N VAL A 261 -17.34 26.18 12.60
CA VAL A 261 -17.20 27.26 11.63
C VAL A 261 -18.49 27.46 10.85
N GLU A 262 -18.70 28.68 10.32
CA GLU A 262 -19.81 28.99 9.44
C GLU A 262 -19.31 28.97 7.97
N TYR A 263 -20.11 28.37 7.09
CA TYR A 263 -19.85 28.33 5.64
C TYR A 263 -20.12 29.70 5.01
N GLU A 264 -19.39 30.04 3.92
CA GLU A 264 -19.45 31.33 3.21
C GLU A 264 -18.98 32.56 4.01
N THR A 265 -18.15 32.34 5.03
CA THR A 265 -17.54 33.40 5.81
C THR A 265 -16.05 33.61 5.52
N ASP A 266 -15.37 32.59 5.02
CA ASP A 266 -13.92 32.57 4.76
C ASP A 266 -13.60 31.61 3.61
N HIS A 267 -13.08 32.15 2.50
CA HIS A 267 -12.86 31.38 1.27
C HIS A 267 -11.95 30.15 1.46
N GLU A 268 -10.87 30.25 2.25
CA GLU A 268 -9.95 29.12 2.46
C GLU A 268 -10.61 28.03 3.32
N LYS A 269 -11.42 28.44 4.28
CA LYS A 269 -12.22 27.47 5.07
C LYS A 269 -13.29 26.82 4.22
N ASP A 270 -13.95 27.56 3.33
CA ASP A 270 -14.96 27.03 2.41
C ASP A 270 -14.37 25.99 1.47
N VAL A 271 -13.17 26.23 0.92
CA VAL A 271 -12.42 25.25 0.12
C VAL A 271 -12.18 23.97 0.95
N SER A 272 -11.72 24.12 2.18
CA SER A 272 -11.47 22.98 3.07
C SER A 272 -12.75 22.20 3.39
N ILE A 273 -13.85 22.88 3.68
CA ILE A 273 -15.16 22.29 3.95
C ILE A 273 -15.66 21.48 2.74
N ARG A 274 -15.61 22.08 1.55
CA ARG A 274 -16.03 21.44 0.28
C ARG A 274 -15.19 20.21 -0.03
N LEU A 275 -13.88 20.31 0.13
CA LEU A 275 -12.95 19.22 -0.12
C LEU A 275 -13.20 18.03 0.82
N ILE A 276 -13.37 18.26 2.12
CA ILE A 276 -13.70 17.19 3.07
C ILE A 276 -15.03 16.54 2.69
N THR A 277 -16.04 17.34 2.36
CA THR A 277 -17.38 16.89 1.96
C THR A 277 -17.33 15.97 0.74
N ASP A 278 -16.60 16.35 -0.30
CA ASP A 278 -16.42 15.54 -1.52
C ASP A 278 -15.64 14.25 -1.23
N HIS A 279 -14.49 14.39 -0.59
CA HIS A 279 -13.57 13.26 -0.42
C HIS A 279 -14.15 12.18 0.50
N ILE A 280 -14.91 12.54 1.54
CA ILE A 280 -15.50 11.51 2.41
C ILE A 280 -16.59 10.69 1.69
N ARG A 281 -17.33 11.29 0.74
CA ARG A 281 -18.24 10.52 -0.14
C ARG A 281 -17.45 9.49 -0.93
N SER A 282 -16.41 9.91 -1.64
CA SER A 282 -15.54 9.04 -2.41
C SER A 282 -14.95 7.90 -1.57
N VAL A 283 -14.38 8.22 -0.42
CA VAL A 283 -13.76 7.27 0.51
C VAL A 283 -14.76 6.23 1.00
N THR A 284 -15.97 6.65 1.36
CA THR A 284 -17.03 5.77 1.87
C THR A 284 -17.45 4.75 0.81
N PHE A 285 -17.76 5.21 -0.42
CA PHE A 285 -18.17 4.33 -1.52
C PHE A 285 -17.05 3.42 -2.01
N MET A 286 -15.81 3.91 -2.15
CA MET A 286 -14.66 3.11 -2.52
C MET A 286 -14.40 2.00 -1.50
N THR A 287 -14.49 2.32 -0.20
CA THR A 287 -14.28 1.33 0.87
C THR A 287 -15.40 0.30 0.89
N SER A 288 -16.65 0.69 0.67
CA SER A 288 -17.79 -0.23 0.55
C SER A 288 -17.62 -1.24 -0.57
N ASP A 289 -17.01 -0.82 -1.69
CA ASP A 289 -16.71 -1.68 -2.83
C ASP A 289 -15.46 -2.56 -2.66
N GLY A 290 -14.84 -2.55 -1.45
CA GLY A 290 -13.72 -3.41 -1.08
C GLY A 290 -12.34 -2.84 -1.40
N ILE A 291 -12.24 -1.57 -1.79
CA ILE A 291 -10.95 -0.92 -1.97
C ILE A 291 -10.36 -0.61 -0.59
N VAL A 292 -9.11 -0.99 -0.38
CA VAL A 292 -8.37 -0.72 0.87
C VAL A 292 -7.23 0.26 0.60
N PRO A 293 -6.88 1.14 1.56
CA PRO A 293 -5.76 2.05 1.42
C PRO A 293 -4.44 1.31 1.15
N SER A 294 -3.72 1.69 0.09
CA SER A 294 -2.42 1.11 -0.28
C SER A 294 -1.49 2.15 -0.88
N ASN A 295 -0.27 1.74 -1.26
CA ASN A 295 0.72 2.63 -1.87
C ASN A 295 0.63 2.70 -3.40
N GLU A 296 -0.17 1.83 -4.02
CA GLU A 296 -0.27 1.73 -5.47
C GLU A 296 -1.73 1.52 -5.92
N GLY A 297 -2.01 1.83 -7.18
CA GLY A 297 -3.29 1.56 -7.82
C GLY A 297 -4.49 2.25 -7.14
N ARG A 298 -5.61 1.54 -7.08
CA ARG A 298 -6.89 2.04 -6.53
C ARG A 298 -6.78 2.42 -5.05
N GLY A 299 -6.04 1.64 -4.27
CA GLY A 299 -5.83 1.89 -2.86
C GLY A 299 -5.02 3.16 -2.59
N TYR A 300 -4.12 3.54 -3.51
CA TYR A 300 -3.42 4.82 -3.44
C TYR A 300 -4.39 6.00 -3.63
N VAL A 301 -5.32 5.91 -4.58
CA VAL A 301 -6.35 6.93 -4.78
C VAL A 301 -7.19 7.10 -3.51
N LEU A 302 -7.69 5.99 -2.94
CA LEU A 302 -8.44 6.01 -1.68
C LEU A 302 -7.64 6.66 -0.55
N ARG A 303 -6.38 6.25 -0.38
CA ARG A 303 -5.49 6.80 0.65
C ARG A 303 -5.24 8.30 0.45
N ARG A 304 -5.03 8.74 -0.78
CA ARG A 304 -4.83 10.15 -1.13
C ARG A 304 -6.03 11.01 -0.73
N LEU A 305 -7.24 10.59 -1.12
CA LEU A 305 -8.49 11.31 -0.78
C LEU A 305 -8.71 11.38 0.73
N LEU A 306 -8.53 10.27 1.45
CA LEU A 306 -8.70 10.21 2.89
C LEU A 306 -7.71 11.14 3.60
N ARG A 307 -6.43 11.10 3.23
CA ARG A 307 -5.39 11.93 3.85
C ARG A 307 -5.56 13.42 3.55
N ARG A 308 -6.01 13.78 2.34
CA ARG A 308 -6.37 15.17 2.02
C ARG A 308 -7.52 15.66 2.91
N ALA A 309 -8.59 14.87 3.05
CA ALA A 309 -9.70 15.21 3.93
C ALA A 309 -9.24 15.36 5.40
N ALA A 310 -8.40 14.46 5.91
CA ALA A 310 -7.86 14.54 7.26
C ALA A 310 -7.00 15.80 7.49
N ARG A 311 -6.13 16.18 6.51
CA ARG A 311 -5.36 17.44 6.56
C ARG A 311 -6.26 18.66 6.64
N HIS A 312 -7.25 18.74 5.74
CA HIS A 312 -8.16 19.89 5.71
C HIS A 312 -9.02 19.99 6.97
N GLY A 313 -9.37 18.87 7.60
CA GLY A 313 -9.99 18.87 8.92
C GLY A 313 -9.10 19.52 9.99
N ARG A 314 -7.80 19.28 9.96
CA ARG A 314 -6.84 19.95 10.86
C ARG A 314 -6.70 21.44 10.57
N LEU A 315 -6.72 21.85 9.30
CA LEU A 315 -6.73 23.27 8.93
C LEU A 315 -7.98 23.99 9.45
N LEU A 316 -9.11 23.29 9.50
CA LEU A 316 -10.34 23.80 10.13
C LEU A 316 -10.34 23.72 11.67
N GLY A 317 -9.29 23.12 12.30
CA GLY A 317 -9.16 23.01 13.74
C GLY A 317 -9.80 21.76 14.36
N ILE A 318 -10.28 20.81 13.56
CA ILE A 318 -10.84 19.54 14.05
C ILE A 318 -9.70 18.69 14.62
N LYS A 319 -9.87 18.21 15.86
CA LYS A 319 -8.87 17.40 16.56
C LYS A 319 -9.28 15.93 16.61
N GLY A 320 -8.31 15.05 16.44
CA GLY A 320 -8.52 13.61 16.53
C GLY A 320 -9.09 13.01 15.24
N LYS A 321 -9.80 11.87 15.38
CA LYS A 321 -10.50 11.19 14.30
C LYS A 321 -11.89 11.79 14.12
N PHE A 322 -12.31 12.00 12.89
CA PHE A 322 -13.62 12.59 12.58
C PHE A 322 -14.23 12.05 11.27
N LEU A 323 -13.41 11.44 10.40
CA LEU A 323 -13.88 11.02 9.08
C LEU A 323 -14.91 9.89 9.13
N SER A 324 -14.80 8.97 10.08
CA SER A 324 -15.79 7.89 10.24
C SER A 324 -17.17 8.42 10.69
N GLU A 325 -17.20 9.49 11.49
CA GLU A 325 -18.48 10.14 11.86
C GLU A 325 -19.12 10.85 10.65
N LEU A 326 -18.30 11.44 9.74
CA LEU A 326 -18.81 11.98 8.49
C LEU A 326 -19.27 10.86 7.54
N ALA A 327 -18.56 9.73 7.48
CA ALA A 327 -18.97 8.57 6.68
C ALA A 327 -20.34 8.03 7.11
N LYS A 328 -20.69 8.15 8.38
CA LYS A 328 -22.03 7.82 8.88
C LYS A 328 -23.10 8.68 8.20
N THR A 329 -22.88 9.98 8.10
CA THR A 329 -23.80 10.88 7.39
C THR A 329 -23.89 10.54 5.89
N VAL A 330 -22.77 10.15 5.24
CA VAL A 330 -22.79 9.65 3.85
C VAL A 330 -23.71 8.44 3.72
N ILE A 331 -23.63 7.49 4.65
CA ILE A 331 -24.49 6.29 4.66
C ILE A 331 -25.95 6.69 4.84
N GLU A 332 -26.26 7.52 5.82
CA GLU A 332 -27.62 7.97 6.14
C GLU A 332 -28.33 8.65 4.95
N VAL A 333 -27.63 9.47 4.17
CA VAL A 333 -28.23 10.16 3.01
C VAL A 333 -28.28 9.28 1.74
N SER A 334 -27.60 8.11 1.73
CA SER A 334 -27.43 7.27 0.55
C SER A 334 -28.02 5.87 0.69
N GLU A 335 -28.44 5.43 1.89
CA GLU A 335 -28.85 4.04 2.17
C GLU A 335 -30.04 3.54 1.34
N ASP A 336 -30.96 4.42 0.98
CA ASP A 336 -32.12 4.08 0.14
C ASP A 336 -31.69 3.59 -1.25
N ALA A 337 -30.65 4.17 -1.81
CA ALA A 337 -30.14 3.82 -3.13
C ALA A 337 -29.04 2.72 -3.07
N TYR A 338 -28.28 2.70 -1.96
CA TYR A 338 -27.11 1.85 -1.77
C TYR A 338 -27.14 1.15 -0.40
N PRO A 339 -28.07 0.18 -0.20
CA PRO A 339 -28.26 -0.49 1.10
C PRO A 339 -26.99 -1.26 1.57
N GLU A 340 -26.11 -1.62 0.66
CA GLU A 340 -24.82 -2.24 0.96
C GLU A 340 -23.91 -1.36 1.83
N LEU A 341 -24.09 -0.05 1.82
CA LEU A 341 -23.36 0.85 2.71
C LEU A 341 -23.71 0.59 4.18
N CYS A 342 -25.00 0.38 4.45
CA CYS A 342 -25.51 0.08 5.78
C CYS A 342 -25.06 -1.32 6.26
N GLU A 343 -25.08 -2.32 5.36
CA GLU A 343 -24.62 -3.67 5.64
C GLU A 343 -23.14 -3.73 6.01
N LYS A 344 -22.30 -2.87 5.39
CA LYS A 344 -20.85 -2.83 5.58
C LYS A 344 -20.37 -1.69 6.48
N LYS A 345 -21.25 -0.99 7.19
CA LYS A 345 -20.91 0.23 7.96
C LYS A 345 -19.73 0.05 8.91
N GLU A 346 -19.71 -1.01 9.69
CA GLU A 346 -18.63 -1.28 10.66
C GLU A 346 -17.27 -1.52 9.95
N TYR A 347 -17.29 -2.21 8.82
CA TYR A 347 -16.11 -2.39 7.99
C TYR A 347 -15.59 -1.05 7.46
N ILE A 348 -16.47 -0.20 6.93
CA ILE A 348 -16.15 1.12 6.39
C ILE A 348 -15.52 1.98 7.49
N PHE A 349 -16.15 2.09 8.65
CA PHE A 349 -15.66 2.89 9.78
C PHE A 349 -14.29 2.41 10.25
N ASN A 350 -14.11 1.10 10.43
CA ASN A 350 -12.83 0.53 10.83
C ASN A 350 -11.69 0.86 9.87
N LYS A 351 -11.94 0.80 8.55
CA LYS A 351 -10.91 1.10 7.55
C LYS A 351 -10.54 2.57 7.53
N ILE A 352 -11.53 3.46 7.59
CA ILE A 352 -11.34 4.91 7.65
C ILE A 352 -10.58 5.28 8.93
N ASP A 353 -11.04 4.80 10.09
CA ASP A 353 -10.44 5.10 11.39
C ASP A 353 -8.97 4.68 11.48
N LYS A 354 -8.63 3.49 11.00
CA LYS A 354 -7.25 2.99 11.01
C LYS A 354 -6.32 3.81 10.14
N GLU A 355 -6.73 4.16 8.93
CA GLU A 355 -5.90 4.97 8.04
C GLU A 355 -5.77 6.41 8.56
N GLU A 356 -6.86 7.00 9.06
CA GLU A 356 -6.85 8.33 9.68
C GLU A 356 -5.96 8.37 10.92
N GLU A 357 -6.04 7.36 11.80
CA GLU A 357 -5.17 7.25 12.99
C GLU A 357 -3.70 7.08 12.61
N SER A 358 -3.42 6.23 11.61
CA SER A 358 -2.06 6.04 11.10
C SER A 358 -1.49 7.34 10.53
N PHE A 359 -2.29 8.07 9.75
CA PHE A 359 -1.90 9.35 9.18
C PHE A 359 -1.71 10.42 10.25
N ASN A 360 -2.60 10.49 11.24
CA ASN A 360 -2.52 11.43 12.34
C ASN A 360 -1.24 11.26 13.20
N LYS A 361 -0.68 10.07 13.28
CA LYS A 361 0.62 9.82 13.95
C LYS A 361 1.81 10.38 13.18
N THR A 362 1.73 10.44 11.85
CA THR A 362 2.86 10.82 10.98
C THR A 362 2.77 12.26 10.47
N ILE A 363 1.55 12.82 10.34
CA ILE A 363 1.33 14.14 9.74
C ILE A 363 2.03 15.26 10.50
N ASP A 364 1.97 15.28 11.82
CA ASP A 364 2.55 16.36 12.62
C ASP A 364 4.08 16.39 12.47
N THR A 365 4.72 15.22 12.42
CA THR A 365 6.16 15.10 12.16
C THR A 365 6.51 15.52 10.74
N GLY A 366 5.73 15.02 9.75
CA GLY A 366 5.94 15.37 8.34
C GLY A 366 5.78 16.86 8.05
N LEU A 367 4.74 17.50 8.61
CA LEU A 367 4.51 18.94 8.49
C LEU A 367 5.62 19.77 9.12
N ALA A 368 6.11 19.38 10.31
CA ALA A 368 7.21 20.07 10.96
C ALA A 368 8.48 20.03 10.10
N ILE A 369 8.85 18.84 9.58
CA ILE A 369 10.01 18.67 8.71
C ILE A 369 9.83 19.42 7.38
N LEU A 370 8.63 19.37 6.79
CA LEU A 370 8.34 20.08 5.54
C LEU A 370 8.46 21.59 5.73
N LYS A 371 7.98 22.13 6.86
CA LYS A 371 8.14 23.53 7.21
C LYS A 371 9.62 23.94 7.30
N ASP A 372 10.45 23.14 7.97
CA ASP A 372 11.89 23.38 8.03
C ASP A 372 12.50 23.40 6.61
N TYR A 373 12.10 22.47 5.74
CA TYR A 373 12.58 22.42 4.35
C TYR A 373 12.12 23.62 3.53
N ILE A 374 10.90 24.12 3.73
CA ILE A 374 10.39 25.34 3.09
C ILE A 374 11.22 26.55 3.53
N GLU A 375 11.48 26.71 4.84
CA GLU A 375 12.26 27.81 5.38
C GLU A 375 13.71 27.77 4.86
N GLU A 376 14.35 26.60 4.81
CA GLU A 376 15.69 26.42 4.26
C GLU A 376 15.74 26.73 2.75
N THR A 377 14.77 26.25 1.97
CA THR A 377 14.68 26.51 0.51
C THR A 377 14.50 28.00 0.23
N LYS A 378 13.64 28.70 0.97
CA LYS A 378 13.44 30.14 0.87
C LYS A 378 14.72 30.94 1.29
N ALA A 379 15.38 30.51 2.38
CA ALA A 379 16.62 31.15 2.84
C ALA A 379 17.76 30.98 1.83
N ALA A 380 17.81 29.89 1.08
CA ALA A 380 18.73 29.67 -0.03
C ALA A 380 18.39 30.49 -1.30
N GLY A 381 17.21 31.12 -1.35
CA GLY A 381 16.71 31.82 -2.54
C GLY A 381 16.28 30.89 -3.66
N GLU A 382 16.05 29.60 -3.34
CA GLU A 382 15.61 28.59 -4.28
C GLU A 382 14.07 28.56 -4.36
N LYS A 383 13.56 28.13 -5.53
CA LYS A 383 12.12 27.96 -5.77
C LYS A 383 11.73 26.48 -6.00
N VAL A 384 12.68 25.57 -5.84
CA VAL A 384 12.48 24.15 -6.06
C VAL A 384 12.98 23.38 -4.84
N LEU A 385 12.09 22.60 -4.24
CA LEU A 385 12.44 21.64 -3.19
C LEU A 385 13.11 20.41 -3.83
N SER A 386 14.29 20.05 -3.30
CA SER A 386 15.04 18.88 -3.77
C SER A 386 14.20 17.58 -3.72
N GLY A 387 14.22 16.80 -4.81
CA GLY A 387 13.56 15.49 -4.89
C GLY A 387 14.05 14.50 -3.83
N ASP A 388 15.29 14.58 -3.38
CA ASP A 388 15.83 13.76 -2.26
C ASP A 388 15.10 14.08 -0.94
N ARG A 389 14.80 15.35 -0.67
CA ARG A 389 14.04 15.77 0.52
C ARG A 389 12.58 15.32 0.44
N ALA A 390 11.94 15.50 -0.71
CA ALA A 390 10.59 15.02 -0.96
C ALA A 390 10.51 13.49 -0.84
N PHE A 391 11.51 12.76 -1.37
CA PHE A 391 11.61 11.31 -1.24
C PHE A 391 11.78 10.85 0.21
N LYS A 392 12.60 11.56 1.00
CA LYS A 392 12.77 11.26 2.43
C LYS A 392 11.48 11.45 3.22
N LEU A 393 10.69 12.49 2.91
CA LEU A 393 9.35 12.70 3.49
C LEU A 393 8.43 11.51 3.14
N TYR A 394 8.44 11.07 1.90
CA TYR A 394 7.63 9.95 1.42
C TYR A 394 8.04 8.61 2.03
N ASP A 395 9.31 8.25 1.90
CA ASP A 395 9.83 6.92 2.24
C ASP A 395 9.96 6.70 3.75
N THR A 396 10.54 7.68 4.46
CA THR A 396 10.85 7.55 5.89
C THR A 396 9.69 7.95 6.80
N TYR A 397 8.96 8.99 6.41
CA TYR A 397 7.89 9.57 7.25
C TYR A 397 6.48 9.27 6.73
N GLY A 398 6.35 8.57 5.60
CA GLY A 398 5.06 8.21 5.01
C GLY A 398 4.22 9.42 4.58
N PHE A 399 4.88 10.56 4.30
CA PHE A 399 4.24 11.81 3.90
C PHE A 399 4.11 11.86 2.37
N PRO A 400 2.90 11.81 1.80
CA PRO A 400 2.70 11.66 0.36
C PRO A 400 3.31 12.82 -0.46
N LEU A 401 3.87 12.51 -1.64
CA LEU A 401 4.43 13.51 -2.54
C LEU A 401 3.38 14.57 -2.94
N ASP A 402 2.16 14.12 -3.27
CA ASP A 402 1.10 15.04 -3.68
C ASP A 402 0.74 16.03 -2.57
N LEU A 403 0.75 15.57 -1.32
CA LEU A 403 0.52 16.45 -0.17
C LEU A 403 1.70 17.42 0.04
N THR A 404 2.94 16.96 -0.21
CA THR A 404 4.11 17.83 -0.20
C THR A 404 3.98 18.91 -1.26
N LYS A 405 3.61 18.55 -2.50
CA LYS A 405 3.40 19.49 -3.61
C LYS A 405 2.35 20.53 -3.27
N GLU A 406 1.17 20.10 -2.83
CA GLU A 406 0.06 20.98 -2.47
C GLU A 406 0.47 22.05 -1.44
N ILE A 407 1.23 21.65 -0.40
CA ILE A 407 1.64 22.58 0.65
C ILE A 407 2.72 23.56 0.17
N ILE A 408 3.69 23.11 -0.62
CA ILE A 408 4.78 23.99 -1.07
C ILE A 408 4.36 24.90 -2.22
N GLU A 409 3.36 24.51 -3.03
CA GLU A 409 2.75 25.37 -4.05
C GLU A 409 2.08 26.61 -3.42
N GLU A 410 1.41 26.46 -2.27
CA GLU A 410 0.88 27.57 -1.47
C GLU A 410 1.98 28.58 -1.08
N GLU A 411 3.23 28.13 -0.98
CA GLU A 411 4.41 28.94 -0.64
C GLU A 411 5.23 29.39 -1.88
N GLY A 412 4.75 29.09 -3.08
CA GLY A 412 5.40 29.44 -4.37
C GLY A 412 6.66 28.62 -4.66
N ILE A 413 6.75 27.38 -4.15
CA ILE A 413 7.87 26.45 -4.33
C ILE A 413 7.37 25.25 -5.12
N GLU A 414 8.19 24.70 -6.03
CA GLU A 414 7.94 23.47 -6.78
C GLU A 414 8.78 22.31 -6.24
N VAL A 415 8.46 21.05 -6.63
CA VAL A 415 9.28 19.85 -6.32
C VAL A 415 10.09 19.43 -7.53
N ASP A 416 11.33 19.02 -7.32
CA ASP A 416 12.11 18.26 -8.31
C ASP A 416 11.58 16.82 -8.43
N GLU A 417 10.50 16.66 -9.24
CA GLU A 417 9.83 15.37 -9.45
C GLU A 417 10.72 14.37 -10.22
N ALA A 418 11.61 14.86 -11.08
CA ALA A 418 12.53 14.00 -11.83
C ALA A 418 13.48 13.28 -10.85
N ARG A 419 14.07 14.03 -9.93
CA ARG A 419 14.94 13.46 -8.89
C ARG A 419 14.19 12.58 -7.90
N PHE A 420 12.95 12.95 -7.53
CA PHE A 420 12.11 12.09 -6.69
C PHE A 420 11.84 10.73 -7.37
N THR A 421 11.49 10.75 -8.67
CA THR A 421 11.24 9.54 -9.45
C THR A 421 12.50 8.67 -9.56
N GLU A 422 13.66 9.27 -9.73
CA GLU A 422 14.93 8.56 -9.73
C GLU A 422 15.18 7.86 -8.38
N CYS A 423 14.98 8.54 -7.27
CA CYS A 423 15.07 7.95 -5.92
C CYS A 423 14.11 6.77 -5.73
N MET A 424 12.86 6.90 -6.20
CA MET A 424 11.87 5.82 -6.19
C MET A 424 12.33 4.61 -7.02
N ASN A 425 12.92 4.83 -8.18
CA ASN A 425 13.41 3.76 -9.04
C ASN A 425 14.62 3.05 -8.41
N ILE A 426 15.54 3.79 -7.81
CA ILE A 426 16.68 3.22 -7.07
C ILE A 426 16.19 2.36 -5.91
N GLN A 427 15.18 2.80 -5.16
CA GLN A 427 14.58 2.01 -4.08
C GLN A 427 13.92 0.73 -4.62
N LYS A 428 13.15 0.83 -5.73
CA LYS A 428 12.54 -0.33 -6.39
C LYS A 428 13.59 -1.32 -6.90
N GLU A 429 14.67 -0.85 -7.48
CA GLU A 429 15.79 -1.69 -7.92
C GLU A 429 16.51 -2.33 -6.74
N THR A 430 16.77 -1.58 -5.66
CA THR A 430 17.38 -2.10 -4.44
C THR A 430 16.50 -3.18 -3.80
N ALA A 431 15.19 -2.95 -3.74
CA ALA A 431 14.22 -3.94 -3.27
C ALA A 431 14.12 -5.15 -4.22
N ARG A 432 14.28 -4.93 -5.52
CA ARG A 432 14.31 -6.00 -6.55
C ARG A 432 15.59 -6.83 -6.45
N ASN A 433 16.74 -6.19 -6.26
CA ASN A 433 18.04 -6.86 -6.12
C ASN A 433 18.18 -7.58 -4.77
N ALA A 434 17.53 -7.08 -3.71
CA ALA A 434 17.43 -7.76 -2.41
C ALA A 434 16.48 -8.98 -2.46
N ARG A 435 15.56 -9.02 -3.42
CA ARG A 435 14.82 -10.21 -3.79
C ARG A 435 15.64 -10.93 -4.86
N GLN A 436 16.45 -11.91 -4.47
CA GLN A 436 16.93 -12.94 -5.40
C GLN A 436 15.72 -13.74 -5.88
N THR A 437 14.95 -13.15 -6.77
CA THR A 437 13.96 -13.85 -7.56
C THR A 437 14.48 -13.86 -8.99
N THR A 438 14.81 -15.02 -9.45
CA THR A 438 14.98 -15.39 -10.84
C THR A 438 13.94 -14.68 -11.71
N THR A 439 14.37 -13.61 -12.37
CA THR A 439 13.58 -12.95 -13.41
C THR A 439 13.68 -13.81 -14.67
N TYR A 440 12.74 -14.74 -14.82
CA TYR A 440 12.61 -15.57 -16.00
C TYR A 440 11.54 -15.04 -16.98
N MET A 441 11.37 -13.74 -17.09
CA MET A 441 10.45 -13.12 -18.06
C MET A 441 11.06 -11.87 -18.69
N GLY A 442 12.05 -12.04 -19.55
CA GLY A 442 12.56 -10.84 -20.19
C GLY A 442 13.50 -10.97 -21.37
N ALA A 443 14.24 -12.05 -21.51
CA ALA A 443 15.27 -12.11 -22.54
C ALA A 443 14.89 -12.93 -23.79
N ASP A 444 13.97 -13.91 -23.73
CA ASP A 444 13.81 -14.91 -24.76
C ASP A 444 12.37 -15.23 -25.22
N ALA A 445 11.42 -14.33 -25.03
CA ALA A 445 10.07 -14.49 -25.60
C ALA A 445 10.08 -14.72 -27.12
N THR A 446 11.06 -14.16 -27.81
CA THR A 446 11.18 -14.17 -29.28
C THR A 446 11.51 -15.55 -29.86
N VAL A 447 12.21 -16.42 -29.15
CA VAL A 447 12.56 -17.77 -29.68
C VAL A 447 11.32 -18.68 -29.71
N TYR A 448 10.47 -18.61 -28.70
CA TYR A 448 9.23 -19.42 -28.60
C TYR A 448 8.13 -18.95 -29.55
N GLU A 449 8.16 -17.69 -29.99
CA GLU A 449 7.27 -17.14 -31.02
C GLU A 449 7.54 -17.71 -32.41
N GLN A 450 8.76 -18.24 -32.65
CA GLN A 450 9.12 -18.89 -33.90
C GLN A 450 8.55 -20.32 -34.02
N LEU A 451 8.08 -20.90 -32.90
CA LEU A 451 7.46 -22.22 -32.90
C LEU A 451 6.01 -22.13 -33.41
N PRO A 452 5.51 -23.18 -34.09
CA PRO A 452 4.12 -23.23 -34.58
C PRO A 452 3.10 -22.85 -33.53
N VAL A 453 2.08 -22.09 -33.92
CA VAL A 453 1.02 -21.58 -32.99
C VAL A 453 0.15 -22.73 -32.45
N ASP A 454 -0.01 -23.80 -33.23
CA ASP A 454 -0.74 -25.01 -32.87
C ASP A 454 0.08 -25.97 -31.99
N MET A 455 1.37 -25.74 -31.79
CA MET A 455 2.18 -26.47 -30.84
C MET A 455 1.85 -26.03 -29.41
N THR A 456 1.17 -26.90 -28.66
CA THR A 456 0.81 -26.72 -27.24
C THR A 456 1.34 -27.87 -26.42
N SER A 457 1.45 -27.68 -25.09
CA SER A 457 1.77 -28.76 -24.15
C SER A 457 0.60 -29.00 -23.21
N GLU A 458 0.22 -30.27 -23.05
CA GLU A 458 -0.79 -30.71 -22.09
C GLU A 458 -0.12 -31.25 -20.82
N PHE A 459 -0.60 -30.80 -19.65
CA PHE A 459 -0.15 -31.32 -18.36
C PHE A 459 -0.96 -32.56 -17.99
N VAL A 460 -0.29 -33.70 -17.90
CA VAL A 460 -0.89 -35.03 -17.56
C VAL A 460 -0.44 -35.55 -16.20
N GLY A 461 0.23 -34.69 -15.40
CA GLY A 461 0.92 -35.06 -14.16
C GLY A 461 0.11 -34.97 -12.86
N TYR A 462 -1.24 -34.90 -12.92
CA TYR A 462 -2.03 -34.97 -11.68
C TYR A 462 -1.96 -36.35 -11.03
N ASP A 463 -2.01 -37.43 -11.84
CA ASP A 463 -2.05 -38.80 -11.37
C ASP A 463 -0.80 -39.62 -11.83
N LYS A 464 0.09 -39.03 -12.62
CA LYS A 464 1.24 -39.71 -13.21
C LYS A 464 2.52 -38.93 -12.93
N LEU A 465 3.53 -39.60 -12.41
CA LEU A 465 4.87 -39.05 -12.23
C LEU A 465 5.82 -39.40 -13.38
N THR A 466 5.43 -40.37 -14.20
CA THR A 466 6.21 -40.81 -15.38
C THR A 466 5.31 -40.84 -16.59
N TYR A 467 5.79 -40.34 -17.74
CA TYR A 467 5.06 -40.32 -18.99
C TYR A 467 6.01 -40.44 -20.20
N LYS A 468 5.54 -41.08 -21.27
CA LYS A 468 6.33 -41.15 -22.53
C LYS A 468 5.77 -40.13 -23.51
N SER A 469 6.64 -39.29 -24.04
CA SER A 469 6.31 -38.23 -24.97
C SER A 469 7.39 -38.08 -26.02
N LYS A 470 7.14 -37.26 -27.03
CA LYS A 470 8.12 -37.01 -28.11
C LYS A 470 8.69 -35.62 -28.00
N ILE A 471 9.99 -35.44 -28.16
CA ILE A 471 10.61 -34.11 -28.16
C ILE A 471 10.18 -33.38 -29.43
N THR A 472 9.50 -32.26 -29.31
CA THR A 472 8.96 -31.45 -30.40
C THR A 472 9.78 -30.21 -30.70
N ALA A 473 10.47 -29.65 -29.69
CA ALA A 473 11.39 -28.54 -29.88
C ALA A 473 12.48 -28.55 -28.79
N ILE A 474 13.65 -28.11 -29.18
CA ILE A 474 14.80 -27.87 -28.28
C ILE A 474 15.27 -26.44 -28.50
N THR A 475 15.57 -25.72 -27.42
CA THR A 475 16.31 -24.46 -27.50
C THR A 475 17.57 -24.54 -26.69
N THR A 476 18.62 -23.85 -27.12
CA THR A 476 19.89 -23.74 -26.40
C THR A 476 20.43 -22.33 -26.45
N GLU A 477 21.37 -22.00 -25.59
CA GLU A 477 21.99 -20.67 -25.53
C GLU A 477 23.27 -20.65 -26.38
N LEU A 478 23.41 -19.66 -27.28
CA LEU A 478 24.64 -19.39 -28.04
C LEU A 478 25.21 -18.03 -27.62
N GLY A 479 26.56 -17.99 -27.46
CA GLY A 479 27.27 -16.76 -27.05
C GLY A 479 27.84 -16.81 -25.65
N GLU A 480 28.64 -15.83 -25.26
CA GLU A 480 29.24 -15.69 -23.93
C GLU A 480 28.82 -14.38 -23.25
N GLY A 481 28.66 -14.41 -21.93
CA GLY A 481 28.38 -13.22 -21.12
C GLY A 481 27.01 -12.56 -21.42
N LYS A 482 27.02 -11.27 -21.75
CA LYS A 482 25.79 -10.48 -22.01
C LYS A 482 25.20 -10.65 -23.40
N ASP A 483 25.94 -11.33 -24.29
CA ASP A 483 25.55 -11.57 -25.70
C ASP A 483 24.92 -12.96 -25.91
N LYS A 484 24.55 -13.66 -24.85
CA LYS A 484 23.84 -14.94 -24.93
C LYS A 484 22.46 -14.74 -25.57
N LYS A 485 22.15 -15.56 -26.57
CA LYS A 485 20.87 -15.62 -27.26
C LYS A 485 20.36 -17.05 -27.29
N SER A 486 19.08 -17.22 -26.92
CA SER A 486 18.42 -18.49 -27.12
C SER A 486 18.10 -18.72 -28.60
N VAL A 487 18.40 -19.89 -29.10
CA VAL A 487 18.16 -20.31 -30.47
C VAL A 487 17.51 -21.69 -30.50
N LEU A 488 16.76 -21.99 -31.56
CA LEU A 488 16.26 -23.33 -31.83
C LEU A 488 17.43 -24.23 -32.25
N ALA A 489 17.45 -25.47 -31.74
CA ALA A 489 18.44 -26.48 -32.08
C ALA A 489 17.74 -27.81 -32.42
N ASP A 490 18.29 -28.55 -33.40
CA ASP A 490 17.80 -29.89 -33.71
C ASP A 490 18.40 -30.95 -32.77
N THR A 491 19.58 -30.68 -32.21
CA THR A 491 20.33 -31.58 -31.33
C THR A 491 21.06 -30.82 -30.25
N VAL A 492 21.12 -31.38 -29.02
CA VAL A 492 21.95 -30.91 -27.91
C VAL A 492 22.73 -32.07 -27.30
N SER A 493 23.99 -31.80 -26.92
CA SER A 493 24.93 -32.81 -26.43
C SER A 493 25.29 -32.58 -24.96
N GLU A 494 25.97 -33.57 -24.38
CA GLU A 494 26.43 -33.58 -22.98
C GLU A 494 27.05 -32.25 -22.54
N GLY A 495 26.63 -31.76 -21.37
CA GLY A 495 27.05 -30.50 -20.77
C GLY A 495 26.32 -29.26 -21.29
N ALA A 496 25.49 -29.34 -22.34
CA ALA A 496 24.76 -28.20 -22.88
C ALA A 496 23.56 -27.83 -21.99
N GLN A 497 23.42 -26.54 -21.71
CA GLN A 497 22.20 -25.96 -21.16
C GLN A 497 21.15 -25.86 -22.26
N ALA A 498 19.96 -26.36 -22.02
CA ALA A 498 18.90 -26.41 -23.02
C ALA A 498 17.50 -26.30 -22.38
N THR A 499 16.52 -26.09 -23.26
CA THR A 499 15.11 -26.23 -22.91
C THR A 499 14.44 -27.22 -23.84
N ILE A 500 13.69 -28.15 -23.29
CA ILE A 500 12.97 -29.18 -24.05
C ILE A 500 11.47 -28.92 -23.98
N ILE A 501 10.79 -29.02 -25.13
CA ILE A 501 9.33 -28.91 -25.24
C ILE A 501 8.78 -30.22 -25.79
N VAL A 502 7.70 -30.68 -25.15
CA VAL A 502 6.97 -31.90 -25.54
C VAL A 502 5.46 -31.62 -25.56
N PRO A 503 4.64 -32.39 -26.31
CA PRO A 503 3.21 -32.17 -26.39
C PRO A 503 2.45 -32.60 -25.12
N GLU A 504 2.90 -33.61 -24.40
CA GLU A 504 2.30 -34.08 -23.15
C GLU A 504 3.41 -34.27 -22.11
N THR A 505 3.18 -33.71 -20.89
CA THR A 505 4.18 -33.76 -19.84
C THR A 505 3.59 -34.01 -18.46
N PRO A 506 4.26 -34.85 -17.61
CA PRO A 506 3.90 -35.00 -16.21
C PRO A 506 4.46 -33.88 -15.31
N PHE A 507 5.30 -32.97 -15.86
CA PHE A 507 5.93 -31.88 -15.12
C PHE A 507 4.97 -30.70 -14.99
N TYR A 508 4.71 -30.28 -13.77
CA TYR A 508 3.94 -29.08 -13.48
C TYR A 508 4.77 -27.82 -13.76
N ALA A 509 4.25 -26.92 -14.55
CA ALA A 509 4.90 -25.63 -14.81
C ALA A 509 4.56 -24.61 -13.74
N THR A 510 5.51 -23.77 -13.36
CA THR A 510 5.32 -22.68 -12.38
C THR A 510 4.06 -21.87 -12.69
N MET A 511 3.07 -21.93 -11.79
CA MET A 511 1.80 -21.24 -11.92
C MET A 511 1.05 -21.19 -10.57
N GLY A 512 0.23 -20.14 -10.32
CA GLY A 512 -0.62 -20.05 -9.14
C GLY A 512 0.13 -20.06 -7.80
N GLY A 513 1.39 -19.63 -7.79
CA GLY A 513 2.24 -19.63 -6.60
C GLY A 513 2.98 -20.94 -6.34
N GLN A 514 2.67 -22.05 -7.03
CA GLN A 514 3.43 -23.30 -6.99
C GLN A 514 4.61 -23.22 -7.97
N ILE A 515 5.82 -23.58 -7.53
CA ILE A 515 6.99 -23.67 -8.39
C ILE A 515 6.91 -24.86 -9.34
N GLY A 516 7.72 -24.84 -10.41
CA GLY A 516 7.85 -25.90 -11.39
C GLY A 516 8.49 -27.17 -10.82
N ASP A 517 8.15 -28.31 -11.42
CA ASP A 517 8.75 -29.57 -11.09
C ASP A 517 10.16 -29.70 -11.62
N LYS A 518 10.90 -30.58 -10.95
CA LYS A 518 12.23 -31.07 -11.34
C LYS A 518 12.16 -32.55 -11.67
N GLY A 519 13.18 -33.05 -12.33
CA GLY A 519 13.27 -34.47 -12.66
C GLY A 519 14.18 -34.77 -13.84
N ILE A 520 13.86 -35.81 -14.60
CA ILE A 520 14.72 -36.34 -15.66
C ILE A 520 13.89 -36.61 -16.91
N ILE A 521 14.47 -36.26 -18.09
CA ILE A 521 13.96 -36.66 -19.40
C ILE A 521 15.00 -37.58 -20.02
N LYS A 522 14.63 -38.82 -20.33
CA LYS A 522 15.54 -39.86 -20.84
C LYS A 522 15.11 -40.32 -22.22
N THR A 523 16.05 -40.31 -23.18
CA THR A 523 15.90 -40.92 -24.52
C THR A 523 16.76 -42.17 -24.61
N GLU A 524 16.75 -42.82 -25.77
CA GLU A 524 17.68 -43.97 -26.04
C GLU A 524 19.14 -43.51 -25.99
N ASN A 525 19.43 -42.25 -26.42
CA ASN A 525 20.77 -41.76 -26.66
C ASN A 525 21.30 -40.78 -25.59
N GLY A 526 20.44 -40.29 -24.71
CA GLY A 526 20.86 -39.30 -23.72
C GLY A 526 19.92 -39.12 -22.53
N THR A 527 20.42 -38.41 -21.53
CA THR A 527 19.71 -38.06 -20.31
C THR A 527 19.78 -36.55 -20.10
N PHE A 528 18.63 -35.93 -19.84
CA PHE A 528 18.49 -34.52 -19.55
C PHE A 528 17.96 -34.31 -18.14
N VAL A 529 18.64 -33.49 -17.34
CA VAL A 529 18.19 -33.11 -15.99
C VAL A 529 17.35 -31.84 -16.09
N VAL A 530 16.13 -31.94 -15.62
CA VAL A 530 15.18 -30.79 -15.52
C VAL A 530 15.37 -30.09 -14.18
N GLU A 531 15.84 -28.85 -14.20
CA GLU A 531 16.06 -28.03 -13.01
C GLU A 531 14.86 -27.14 -12.71
N ASP A 532 14.09 -26.75 -13.73
CA ASP A 532 12.86 -25.96 -13.60
C ASP A 532 11.90 -26.24 -14.76
N THR A 533 10.59 -26.02 -14.50
CA THR A 533 9.54 -26.17 -15.51
C THR A 533 8.65 -24.92 -15.50
N VAL A 534 8.56 -24.25 -16.65
CA VAL A 534 7.83 -22.99 -16.79
C VAL A 534 6.86 -23.00 -17.96
N LYS A 535 5.83 -22.16 -17.89
CA LYS A 535 4.91 -21.94 -19.01
C LYS A 535 5.43 -20.79 -19.87
N VAL A 536 5.51 -21.02 -21.20
CA VAL A 536 5.97 -20.02 -22.17
C VAL A 536 4.86 -19.66 -23.15
N VAL A 537 5.11 -18.68 -24.03
CA VAL A 537 4.15 -18.15 -24.98
C VAL A 537 3.53 -19.25 -25.85
N GLY A 538 2.22 -19.15 -26.12
CA GLY A 538 1.48 -20.10 -26.93
C GLY A 538 1.08 -21.39 -26.20
N GLY A 539 1.00 -21.38 -24.87
CA GLY A 539 0.53 -22.55 -24.10
C GLY A 539 1.51 -23.73 -24.04
N LYS A 540 2.79 -23.48 -24.31
CA LYS A 540 3.86 -24.49 -24.26
C LYS A 540 4.43 -24.59 -22.84
N ILE A 541 4.85 -25.80 -22.44
CA ILE A 541 5.56 -26.08 -21.20
C ILE A 541 7.03 -26.33 -21.53
N ALA A 542 7.91 -25.54 -20.98
CA ALA A 542 9.34 -25.53 -21.19
C ALA A 542 10.05 -26.22 -20.01
N HIS A 543 10.77 -27.30 -20.26
CA HIS A 543 11.60 -28.02 -19.30
C HIS A 543 13.04 -27.50 -19.43
N ILE A 544 13.49 -26.78 -18.43
CA ILE A 544 14.79 -26.08 -18.43
C ILE A 544 15.78 -26.90 -17.64
N GLY A 545 17.00 -27.06 -18.21
CA GLY A 545 18.05 -27.82 -17.54
C GLY A 545 19.26 -28.05 -18.43
N TYR A 546 19.91 -29.17 -18.22
CA TYR A 546 21.14 -29.52 -18.95
C TYR A 546 21.19 -30.99 -19.33
N VAL A 547 21.97 -31.29 -20.39
CA VAL A 547 22.25 -32.66 -20.81
C VAL A 547 23.30 -33.27 -19.87
N GLU A 548 22.90 -34.27 -19.09
CA GLU A 548 23.79 -34.98 -18.14
C GLU A 548 24.72 -35.96 -18.87
N SER A 549 24.17 -36.63 -19.89
CA SER A 549 24.96 -37.59 -20.68
C SER A 549 24.37 -37.83 -22.07
N GLY A 550 25.22 -38.07 -23.05
CA GLY A 550 24.84 -38.40 -24.42
C GLY A 550 24.29 -37.21 -25.22
N GLU A 551 23.30 -37.44 -26.06
CA GLU A 551 22.69 -36.41 -26.90
C GLU A 551 21.15 -36.59 -26.97
N LEU A 552 20.44 -35.48 -27.18
CA LEU A 552 18.99 -35.48 -27.40
C LEU A 552 18.68 -34.76 -28.71
N ASN A 553 17.75 -35.30 -29.46
CA ASN A 553 17.36 -34.78 -30.78
C ASN A 553 15.86 -34.45 -30.82
N VAL A 554 15.49 -33.46 -31.62
CA VAL A 554 14.09 -33.21 -31.95
C VAL A 554 13.56 -34.45 -32.68
N GLY A 555 12.45 -34.99 -32.21
CA GLY A 555 11.86 -36.20 -32.72
C GLY A 555 12.12 -37.45 -31.91
N ASP A 556 13.02 -37.41 -30.91
CA ASP A 556 13.29 -38.54 -30.03
C ASP A 556 12.08 -38.89 -29.17
N GLU A 557 11.82 -40.18 -28.99
CA GLU A 557 10.92 -40.68 -27.95
C GLU A 557 11.64 -40.55 -26.60
N ALA A 558 10.96 -39.90 -25.66
CA ALA A 558 11.52 -39.60 -24.35
C ALA A 558 10.60 -40.13 -23.21
N GLU A 559 11.19 -40.67 -22.17
CA GLU A 559 10.55 -40.97 -20.91
C GLU A 559 10.81 -39.82 -19.93
N LEU A 560 9.75 -39.16 -19.53
CA LEU A 560 9.76 -38.03 -18.60
C LEU A 560 9.45 -38.54 -17.22
N THR A 561 10.32 -38.30 -16.24
CA THR A 561 10.15 -38.73 -14.84
C THR A 561 10.33 -37.55 -13.91
N VAL A 562 9.25 -37.20 -13.20
CA VAL A 562 9.24 -36.16 -12.18
C VAL A 562 9.91 -36.65 -10.91
N ASP A 563 10.67 -35.79 -10.23
CA ASP A 563 11.20 -36.05 -8.89
C ASP A 563 10.03 -36.20 -7.89
N ALA A 564 9.77 -37.45 -7.51
CA ALA A 564 8.63 -37.82 -6.67
C ALA A 564 8.72 -37.24 -5.26
N GLU A 565 9.91 -37.15 -4.68
CA GLU A 565 10.11 -36.62 -3.34
C GLU A 565 9.87 -35.12 -3.32
N ASN A 566 10.44 -34.41 -4.28
CA ASN A 566 10.26 -32.97 -4.45
C ASN A 566 8.78 -32.62 -4.68
N ARG A 567 8.09 -33.34 -5.58
CA ARG A 567 6.65 -33.18 -5.85
C ARG A 567 5.80 -33.45 -4.61
N ALA A 568 6.10 -34.46 -3.82
CA ALA A 568 5.36 -34.77 -2.59
C ALA A 568 5.46 -33.65 -1.56
N LEU A 569 6.65 -33.07 -1.37
CA LEU A 569 6.84 -31.93 -0.49
C LEU A 569 6.06 -30.68 -0.97
N ILE A 570 6.07 -30.41 -2.27
CA ILE A 570 5.27 -29.33 -2.87
C ILE A 570 3.77 -29.58 -2.64
N CYS A 571 3.26 -30.81 -2.88
CA CYS A 571 1.86 -31.16 -2.65
C CYS A 571 1.44 -30.97 -1.18
N ASN A 572 2.32 -31.34 -0.21
CA ASN A 572 2.11 -31.13 1.21
C ASN A 572 1.93 -29.64 1.52
N ASN A 573 2.86 -28.81 1.06
CA ASN A 573 2.85 -27.36 1.28
C ASN A 573 1.66 -26.70 0.58
N HIS A 574 1.30 -27.14 -0.64
CA HIS A 574 0.18 -26.56 -1.37
C HIS A 574 -1.16 -26.86 -0.70
N SER A 575 -1.38 -28.12 -0.31
CA SER A 575 -2.59 -28.52 0.40
C SER A 575 -2.71 -27.85 1.76
N ALA A 576 -1.59 -27.69 2.49
CA ALA A 576 -1.54 -26.95 3.74
C ALA A 576 -1.87 -25.46 3.57
N THR A 577 -1.54 -24.86 2.40
CA THR A 577 -1.89 -23.47 2.08
C THR A 577 -3.41 -23.26 2.05
N HIS A 578 -4.17 -24.18 1.48
CA HIS A 578 -5.65 -24.12 1.48
C HIS A 578 -6.23 -24.27 2.89
N LEU A 579 -5.67 -25.19 3.70
CA LEU A 579 -6.07 -25.32 5.10
C LEU A 579 -5.77 -24.04 5.89
N LEU A 580 -4.59 -23.47 5.67
CA LEU A 580 -4.16 -22.21 6.30
C LEU A 580 -5.09 -21.04 5.94
N GLN A 581 -5.43 -20.86 4.66
CA GLN A 581 -6.32 -19.79 4.21
C GLN A 581 -7.68 -19.90 4.93
N LYS A 582 -8.26 -21.09 4.98
CA LYS A 582 -9.54 -21.29 5.66
C LYS A 582 -9.45 -21.08 7.18
N ALA A 583 -8.40 -21.56 7.82
CA ALA A 583 -8.16 -21.36 9.26
C ALA A 583 -7.99 -19.86 9.60
N LEU A 584 -7.26 -19.12 8.77
CA LEU A 584 -7.11 -17.66 8.93
C LEU A 584 -8.46 -16.94 8.85
N LYS A 585 -9.31 -17.28 7.87
CA LYS A 585 -10.68 -16.74 7.80
C LYS A 585 -11.51 -17.05 9.04
N MET A 586 -11.41 -18.27 9.57
CA MET A 586 -12.14 -18.68 10.77
C MET A 586 -11.69 -17.92 12.03
N VAL A 587 -10.40 -17.59 12.13
CA VAL A 587 -9.83 -16.94 13.33
C VAL A 587 -9.89 -15.42 13.24
N LEU A 588 -9.59 -14.84 12.07
CA LEU A 588 -9.45 -13.41 11.88
C LEU A 588 -10.68 -12.74 11.23
N GLY A 589 -11.50 -13.53 10.51
CA GLY A 589 -12.71 -13.07 9.84
C GLY A 589 -12.65 -13.11 8.31
N ASP A 590 -13.80 -12.88 7.68
CA ASP A 590 -14.01 -13.04 6.23
C ASP A 590 -13.22 -12.05 5.35
N HIS A 591 -12.68 -10.97 5.94
CA HIS A 591 -11.83 -10.00 5.25
C HIS A 591 -10.45 -10.55 4.84
N VAL A 592 -10.08 -11.73 5.34
CA VAL A 592 -8.82 -12.37 4.96
C VAL A 592 -8.92 -12.89 3.53
N GLU A 593 -8.15 -12.28 2.63
CA GLU A 593 -8.04 -12.68 1.22
C GLU A 593 -6.57 -12.87 0.87
N GLN A 594 -6.31 -13.82 -0.04
CA GLN A 594 -4.97 -14.05 -0.54
C GLN A 594 -4.47 -12.83 -1.32
N ALA A 595 -3.35 -12.27 -0.92
CA ALA A 595 -2.62 -11.22 -1.64
C ALA A 595 -1.42 -11.78 -2.44
N GLY A 596 -0.94 -12.95 -2.08
CA GLY A 596 0.13 -13.67 -2.77
C GLY A 596 0.39 -15.03 -2.13
N SER A 597 1.02 -15.93 -2.89
CA SER A 597 1.40 -17.27 -2.43
C SER A 597 2.71 -17.71 -3.08
N LEU A 598 3.50 -18.49 -2.36
CA LEU A 598 4.64 -19.23 -2.89
C LEU A 598 4.68 -20.59 -2.20
N VAL A 599 4.68 -21.65 -3.01
CA VAL A 599 4.74 -23.03 -2.57
C VAL A 599 5.97 -23.70 -3.16
N GLU A 600 6.90 -24.04 -2.30
CA GLU A 600 8.17 -24.69 -2.64
C GLU A 600 8.39 -25.91 -1.73
N PRO A 601 9.34 -26.83 -2.02
CA PRO A 601 9.52 -28.05 -1.20
C PRO A 601 9.85 -27.74 0.25
N GLY A 602 10.67 -26.70 0.49
CA GLY A 602 11.18 -26.37 1.81
C GLY A 602 10.19 -25.65 2.70
N ARG A 603 9.21 -24.94 2.12
CA ARG A 603 8.24 -24.13 2.88
C ARG A 603 7.07 -23.69 2.02
N LEU A 604 6.05 -23.18 2.66
CA LEU A 604 5.02 -22.35 2.04
C LEU A 604 5.08 -20.91 2.56
N ARG A 605 4.72 -19.97 1.71
CA ARG A 605 4.54 -18.54 2.03
C ARG A 605 3.16 -18.12 1.61
N PHE A 606 2.44 -17.48 2.52
CA PHE A 606 1.09 -16.99 2.27
C PHE A 606 0.97 -15.52 2.69
N ASP A 607 0.71 -14.65 1.72
CA ASP A 607 0.48 -13.23 1.92
C ASP A 607 -1.04 -12.98 1.91
N PHE A 608 -1.57 -12.30 2.91
CA PHE A 608 -3.01 -12.13 3.08
C PHE A 608 -3.37 -10.74 3.61
N SER A 609 -4.60 -10.32 3.33
CA SER A 609 -5.13 -9.03 3.81
C SER A 609 -5.44 -9.11 5.31
N HIS A 610 -4.68 -8.36 6.11
CA HIS A 610 -4.95 -8.15 7.54
C HIS A 610 -4.17 -6.92 8.04
N ASP A 611 -4.83 -6.10 8.88
CA ASP A 611 -4.33 -4.76 9.20
C ASP A 611 -3.35 -4.70 10.38
N GLN A 612 -3.27 -5.75 11.18
CA GLN A 612 -2.45 -5.77 12.39
C GLN A 612 -1.65 -7.07 12.52
N ALA A 613 -0.61 -7.08 13.35
CA ALA A 613 0.13 -8.29 13.65
C ALA A 613 -0.79 -9.29 14.38
N MET A 614 -0.68 -10.56 14.02
CA MET A 614 -1.40 -11.62 14.73
C MET A 614 -0.83 -11.79 16.14
N THR A 615 -1.71 -12.03 17.10
CA THR A 615 -1.33 -12.40 18.45
C THR A 615 -0.79 -13.84 18.48
N LYS A 616 -0.03 -14.18 19.51
CA LYS A 616 0.47 -15.56 19.70
C LYS A 616 -0.67 -16.56 19.85
N GLU A 617 -1.77 -16.14 20.45
CA GLU A 617 -2.99 -16.91 20.65
C GLU A 617 -3.70 -17.20 19.32
N GLU A 618 -3.78 -16.20 18.43
CA GLU A 618 -4.36 -16.35 17.09
C GLU A 618 -3.50 -17.27 16.22
N ILE A 619 -2.16 -17.07 16.21
CA ILE A 619 -1.23 -17.96 15.50
C ILE A 619 -1.39 -19.39 15.97
N LYS A 620 -1.39 -19.62 17.30
CA LYS A 620 -1.59 -20.95 17.86
C LYS A 620 -2.92 -21.56 17.45
N LYS A 621 -4.01 -20.77 17.47
CA LYS A 621 -5.35 -21.27 17.09
C LYS A 621 -5.41 -21.65 15.61
N VAL A 622 -4.76 -20.89 14.73
CA VAL A 622 -4.64 -21.22 13.30
C VAL A 622 -3.85 -22.52 13.11
N GLU A 623 -2.70 -22.69 13.80
CA GLU A 623 -1.92 -23.93 13.77
C GLU A 623 -2.72 -25.14 14.27
N ASP A 624 -3.45 -24.98 15.37
CA ASP A 624 -4.26 -26.04 15.98
C ASP A 624 -5.34 -26.49 14.99
N ILE A 625 -6.06 -25.56 14.34
CA ILE A 625 -7.10 -25.88 13.34
C ILE A 625 -6.50 -26.61 12.12
N VAL A 626 -5.38 -26.14 11.59
CA VAL A 626 -4.72 -26.80 10.43
C VAL A 626 -4.28 -28.21 10.80
N ASN A 627 -3.62 -28.39 11.93
CA ASN A 627 -3.14 -29.71 12.38
C ASN A 627 -4.31 -30.66 12.74
N GLU A 628 -5.43 -30.15 13.22
CA GLU A 628 -6.66 -30.94 13.41
C GLU A 628 -7.17 -31.51 12.08
N GLN A 629 -7.24 -30.69 11.03
CA GLN A 629 -7.66 -31.15 9.69
C GLN A 629 -6.65 -32.14 9.07
N ILE A 630 -5.38 -32.01 9.36
CA ILE A 630 -4.34 -32.98 8.97
C ILE A 630 -4.58 -34.32 9.66
N GLN A 631 -4.84 -34.31 10.99
CA GLN A 631 -5.06 -35.52 11.78
C GLN A 631 -6.34 -36.26 11.41
N LEU A 632 -7.36 -35.55 10.91
CA LEU A 632 -8.62 -36.15 10.45
C LEU A 632 -8.46 -36.93 9.13
N ASP A 633 -7.31 -36.86 8.47
CA ASP A 633 -7.00 -37.57 7.22
C ASP A 633 -8.08 -37.41 6.13
N VAL A 634 -8.53 -36.17 5.95
CA VAL A 634 -9.64 -35.81 5.07
C VAL A 634 -9.26 -36.02 3.58
N PRO A 635 -10.10 -36.65 2.74
CA PRO A 635 -9.80 -36.79 1.32
C PRO A 635 -9.78 -35.43 0.61
N VAL A 636 -8.84 -35.29 -0.33
CA VAL A 636 -8.71 -34.12 -1.22
C VAL A 636 -9.23 -34.51 -2.59
N CYS A 637 -10.39 -33.98 -2.95
CA CYS A 637 -11.08 -34.30 -4.21
C CYS A 637 -10.95 -33.15 -5.20
N THR A 638 -11.00 -33.48 -6.48
CA THR A 638 -10.91 -32.50 -7.57
C THR A 638 -12.04 -32.71 -8.57
N ASP A 639 -12.76 -31.64 -8.87
CA ASP A 639 -13.81 -31.62 -9.88
C ASP A 639 -13.52 -30.58 -10.94
N ILE A 640 -13.81 -30.88 -12.21
CA ILE A 640 -13.71 -29.92 -13.32
C ILE A 640 -15.13 -29.53 -13.72
N MET A 641 -15.46 -28.27 -13.60
CA MET A 641 -16.79 -27.73 -13.89
C MET A 641 -16.72 -26.34 -14.51
N THR A 642 -17.84 -25.80 -14.96
CA THR A 642 -17.90 -24.41 -15.44
C THR A 642 -17.74 -23.42 -14.27
N VAL A 643 -17.27 -22.20 -14.56
CA VAL A 643 -17.10 -21.15 -13.53
C VAL A 643 -18.38 -20.90 -12.76
N ASP A 644 -19.54 -20.89 -13.46
CA ASP A 644 -20.85 -20.63 -12.84
C ASP A 644 -21.32 -21.79 -11.94
N GLU A 645 -21.04 -23.03 -12.31
CA GLU A 645 -21.30 -24.20 -11.46
C GLU A 645 -20.41 -24.15 -10.22
N ALA A 646 -19.12 -23.85 -10.40
CA ALA A 646 -18.16 -23.77 -9.31
C ALA A 646 -18.53 -22.69 -8.28
N LYS A 647 -18.94 -21.49 -8.72
CA LYS A 647 -19.44 -20.44 -7.82
C LYS A 647 -20.68 -20.87 -7.02
N LYS A 648 -21.60 -21.63 -7.63
CA LYS A 648 -22.80 -22.16 -6.93
C LYS A 648 -22.46 -23.17 -5.84
N THR A 649 -21.30 -23.83 -5.92
CA THR A 649 -20.84 -24.74 -4.85
C THR A 649 -20.26 -24.01 -3.63
N GLY A 650 -20.12 -22.67 -3.67
CA GLY A 650 -19.47 -21.87 -2.64
C GLY A 650 -17.94 -21.92 -2.69
N ALA A 651 -17.36 -22.40 -3.80
CA ALA A 651 -15.92 -22.46 -3.96
C ALA A 651 -15.32 -21.04 -4.05
N MET A 652 -14.24 -20.80 -3.30
CA MET A 652 -13.52 -19.53 -3.32
C MET A 652 -12.69 -19.40 -4.60
N ALA A 653 -12.85 -18.27 -5.30
CA ALA A 653 -12.04 -17.90 -6.44
C ALA A 653 -11.06 -16.79 -6.03
N LEU A 654 -9.86 -16.79 -6.57
CA LEU A 654 -8.91 -15.70 -6.35
C LEU A 654 -9.39 -14.45 -7.10
N PHE A 655 -9.38 -13.32 -6.42
CA PHE A 655 -9.75 -12.03 -7.02
C PHE A 655 -8.72 -11.63 -8.09
N GLY A 656 -9.18 -11.36 -9.31
CA GLY A 656 -8.35 -10.82 -10.39
C GLY A 656 -7.71 -11.85 -11.33
N GLU A 657 -7.91 -13.15 -11.14
CA GLU A 657 -7.48 -14.16 -12.12
C GLU A 657 -8.50 -14.36 -13.24
N LYS A 658 -8.01 -14.52 -14.48
CA LYS A 658 -8.83 -14.87 -15.64
C LYS A 658 -8.97 -16.39 -15.69
N TYR A 659 -10.16 -16.88 -15.46
CA TYR A 659 -10.49 -18.29 -15.58
C TYR A 659 -11.03 -18.61 -16.99
N GLY A 660 -10.68 -19.77 -17.55
CA GLY A 660 -11.27 -20.28 -18.78
C GLY A 660 -12.75 -20.69 -18.57
N GLU A 661 -13.40 -21.23 -19.60
CA GLU A 661 -14.79 -21.74 -19.50
C GLU A 661 -14.94 -22.80 -18.40
N LYS A 662 -13.91 -23.60 -18.16
CA LYS A 662 -13.88 -24.65 -17.13
C LYS A 662 -12.77 -24.36 -16.14
N VAL A 663 -13.06 -24.62 -14.87
CA VAL A 663 -12.15 -24.47 -13.75
C VAL A 663 -12.03 -25.77 -12.98
N ARG A 664 -10.85 -25.99 -12.39
CA ARG A 664 -10.58 -27.07 -11.48
C ARG A 664 -10.87 -26.59 -10.05
N VAL A 665 -11.79 -27.28 -9.37
CA VAL A 665 -12.18 -27.02 -7.98
C VAL A 665 -11.57 -28.09 -7.11
N VAL A 666 -10.75 -27.69 -6.14
CA VAL A 666 -10.16 -28.57 -5.12
C VAL A 666 -10.99 -28.46 -3.86
N SER A 667 -11.46 -29.60 -3.37
CA SER A 667 -12.24 -29.71 -2.15
C SER A 667 -11.49 -30.55 -1.12
N ILE A 668 -11.30 -30.03 0.09
CA ILE A 668 -10.73 -30.76 1.23
C ILE A 668 -11.88 -31.04 2.19
N GLY A 669 -12.56 -32.18 1.97
CA GLY A 669 -13.81 -32.49 2.63
C GLY A 669 -14.83 -31.34 2.53
N ASP A 670 -15.48 -31.03 3.66
CA ASP A 670 -16.35 -29.84 3.80
C ASP A 670 -15.60 -28.61 4.35
N PHE A 671 -14.32 -28.74 4.65
CA PHE A 671 -13.55 -27.69 5.31
C PHE A 671 -13.12 -26.56 4.35
N SER A 672 -12.54 -26.88 3.19
CA SER A 672 -12.13 -25.89 2.19
C SER A 672 -12.53 -26.32 0.79
N LYS A 673 -12.95 -25.35 -0.03
CA LYS A 673 -13.27 -25.54 -1.44
C LYS A 673 -12.81 -24.32 -2.23
N GLU A 674 -11.86 -24.52 -3.16
CA GLU A 674 -11.19 -23.42 -3.84
C GLU A 674 -10.88 -23.72 -5.32
N PHE A 675 -10.82 -22.68 -6.15
CA PHE A 675 -10.32 -22.79 -7.52
C PHE A 675 -8.81 -22.96 -7.49
N CYS A 676 -8.31 -24.11 -7.91
CA CYS A 676 -6.87 -24.36 -7.88
C CYS A 676 -6.42 -25.32 -8.99
N GLY A 677 -5.43 -24.88 -9.78
CA GLY A 677 -4.79 -25.69 -10.82
C GLY A 677 -3.58 -26.48 -10.38
N GLY A 678 -3.15 -26.36 -9.10
CA GLY A 678 -1.95 -26.97 -8.57
C GLY A 678 -2.07 -28.46 -8.26
N THR A 679 -0.96 -29.04 -7.79
CA THR A 679 -0.90 -30.46 -7.37
C THR A 679 -1.11 -30.55 -5.85
N HIS A 680 -1.81 -31.59 -5.40
CA HIS A 680 -2.24 -31.76 -4.02
C HIS A 680 -2.00 -33.20 -3.53
N VAL A 681 -2.03 -33.36 -2.21
CA VAL A 681 -2.04 -34.69 -1.59
C VAL A 681 -3.39 -35.39 -1.83
N ALA A 682 -3.41 -36.70 -1.80
CA ALA A 682 -4.66 -37.46 -1.89
C ALA A 682 -5.52 -37.29 -0.61
N ASN A 683 -4.88 -37.25 0.55
CA ASN A 683 -5.51 -37.08 1.86
C ASN A 683 -4.66 -36.12 2.71
N THR A 684 -5.29 -35.36 3.60
CA THR A 684 -4.61 -34.38 4.45
C THR A 684 -3.59 -35.00 5.41
N GLY A 685 -3.73 -36.26 5.80
CA GLY A 685 -2.77 -36.98 6.64
C GLY A 685 -1.37 -37.07 6.04
N ALA A 686 -1.24 -37.04 4.70
CA ALA A 686 0.06 -37.04 4.03
C ALA A 686 0.88 -35.75 4.29
N ILE A 687 0.22 -34.65 4.66
CA ILE A 687 0.89 -33.38 5.02
C ILE A 687 1.76 -33.55 6.27
N GLY A 688 1.38 -34.48 7.18
CA GLY A 688 2.10 -34.76 8.41
C GLY A 688 1.90 -33.66 9.46
N MET A 689 2.89 -32.87 9.74
CA MET A 689 2.84 -31.76 10.70
C MET A 689 2.88 -30.42 10.00
N PHE A 690 2.14 -29.44 10.53
CA PHE A 690 2.17 -28.06 10.08
C PHE A 690 2.68 -27.11 11.18
N LYS A 691 3.62 -26.21 10.84
CA LYS A 691 4.19 -25.24 11.77
C LYS A 691 4.35 -23.87 11.13
N ILE A 692 3.77 -22.84 11.73
CA ILE A 692 4.04 -21.43 11.36
C ILE A 692 5.38 -21.02 12.00
N VAL A 693 6.33 -20.59 11.19
CA VAL A 693 7.66 -20.15 11.65
C VAL A 693 7.79 -18.64 11.76
N SER A 694 7.06 -17.90 10.94
CA SER A 694 7.05 -16.43 11.01
C SER A 694 5.72 -15.84 10.61
N GLU A 695 5.38 -14.69 11.21
CA GLU A 695 4.27 -13.82 10.81
C GLU A 695 4.79 -12.38 10.80
N THR A 696 4.76 -11.70 9.64
CA THR A 696 5.37 -10.39 9.43
C THR A 696 4.51 -9.49 8.55
N GLY A 697 4.70 -8.15 8.65
CA GLY A 697 4.09 -7.19 7.72
C GLY A 697 4.90 -7.09 6.43
N VAL A 698 4.22 -7.09 5.28
CA VAL A 698 4.84 -6.90 3.96
C VAL A 698 4.54 -5.52 3.41
N ALA A 699 3.30 -5.09 3.56
CA ALA A 699 2.81 -3.77 3.17
C ALA A 699 1.69 -3.34 4.11
N ALA A 700 1.24 -2.10 4.01
CA ALA A 700 0.08 -1.66 4.77
C ALA A 700 -1.14 -2.53 4.43
N GLY A 701 -1.75 -3.14 5.46
CA GLY A 701 -2.90 -4.03 5.29
C GLY A 701 -2.58 -5.41 4.72
N THR A 702 -1.30 -5.79 4.60
CA THR A 702 -0.90 -7.12 4.11
C THR A 702 0.08 -7.77 5.08
N ARG A 703 -0.26 -8.96 5.52
CA ARG A 703 0.55 -9.80 6.41
C ARG A 703 1.07 -11.01 5.64
N ARG A 704 2.21 -11.52 6.07
CA ARG A 704 2.87 -12.71 5.51
C ARG A 704 3.04 -13.76 6.58
N ILE A 705 2.62 -14.97 6.28
CA ILE A 705 2.96 -16.19 7.04
C ILE A 705 3.95 -17.02 6.22
N GLU A 706 4.99 -17.51 6.89
CA GLU A 706 5.82 -18.60 6.39
C GLU A 706 5.60 -19.81 7.29
N ALA A 707 5.38 -20.97 6.67
CA ALA A 707 5.11 -22.19 7.39
C ALA A 707 5.81 -23.40 6.74
N LEU A 708 5.99 -24.45 7.55
CA LEU A 708 6.63 -25.70 7.19
C LEU A 708 5.64 -26.86 7.35
N THR A 709 5.82 -27.88 6.54
CA THR A 709 5.07 -29.14 6.66
C THR A 709 6.01 -30.35 6.76
N SER A 710 5.45 -31.51 7.14
CA SER A 710 6.12 -32.80 7.09
C SER A 710 7.52 -32.78 7.72
N ILE A 711 8.52 -33.29 6.97
CA ILE A 711 9.92 -33.37 7.43
C ILE A 711 10.52 -32.00 7.75
N GLY A 712 10.16 -30.92 7.02
CA GLY A 712 10.63 -29.56 7.30
C GLY A 712 10.18 -29.06 8.67
N ALA A 713 8.95 -29.35 9.08
CA ALA A 713 8.45 -29.01 10.43
C ALA A 713 9.17 -29.84 11.52
N LEU A 714 9.43 -31.13 11.25
CA LEU A 714 10.17 -32.00 12.17
C LEU A 714 11.63 -31.50 12.32
N GLU A 715 12.30 -31.16 11.26
CA GLU A 715 13.69 -30.65 11.30
C GLU A 715 13.76 -29.30 12.06
N TYR A 716 12.78 -28.45 11.90
CA TYR A 716 12.67 -27.21 12.67
C TYR A 716 12.63 -27.48 14.19
N TYR A 717 11.79 -28.43 14.64
CA TYR A 717 11.74 -28.79 16.06
C TYR A 717 13.02 -29.47 16.56
N ARG A 718 13.66 -30.31 15.74
CA ARG A 718 14.96 -30.93 16.07
C ARG A 718 16.07 -29.89 16.19
N SER A 719 16.08 -28.88 15.35
CA SER A 719 17.01 -27.75 15.45
C SER A 719 16.83 -27.00 16.77
N MET A 720 15.57 -26.66 17.12
CA MET A 720 15.26 -26.00 18.40
C MET A 720 15.65 -26.87 19.61
N GLU A 721 15.42 -28.18 19.55
CA GLU A 721 15.84 -29.14 20.61
C GLU A 721 17.36 -29.13 20.73
N SER A 722 18.09 -29.17 19.63
CA SER A 722 19.56 -29.13 19.64
C SER A 722 20.10 -27.83 20.28
N GLU A 723 19.54 -26.68 19.91
CA GLU A 723 19.90 -25.38 20.52
C GLU A 723 19.61 -25.37 22.04
N LEU A 724 18.48 -25.93 22.44
CA LEU A 724 18.12 -26.04 23.85
C LEU A 724 19.09 -26.97 24.63
N VAL A 725 19.51 -28.07 24.02
CA VAL A 725 20.53 -28.97 24.57
C VAL A 725 21.88 -28.28 24.74
N GLU A 726 22.29 -27.51 23.71
CA GLU A 726 23.53 -26.73 23.80
C GLU A 726 23.45 -25.65 24.88
N ALA A 727 22.32 -24.93 24.97
CA ALA A 727 22.07 -23.94 26.02
C ALA A 727 22.13 -24.59 27.42
N ALA A 728 21.52 -25.76 27.59
CA ALA A 728 21.56 -26.52 28.84
C ALA A 728 23.00 -26.91 29.23
N LYS A 729 23.79 -27.38 28.26
CA LYS A 729 25.21 -27.69 28.45
C LYS A 729 26.03 -26.47 28.86
N ALA A 730 25.84 -25.34 28.18
CA ALA A 730 26.52 -24.08 28.50
C ALA A 730 26.14 -23.57 29.91
N ALA A 731 24.86 -23.69 30.30
CA ALA A 731 24.35 -23.33 31.62
C ALA A 731 24.67 -24.37 32.72
N LYS A 732 25.24 -25.50 32.34
CA LYS A 732 25.54 -26.64 33.24
C LYS A 732 24.31 -27.17 33.97
N THR A 733 23.22 -27.42 33.23
CA THR A 733 21.95 -27.94 33.73
C THR A 733 21.35 -28.92 32.71
N ASP A 734 20.20 -29.54 33.00
CA ASP A 734 19.38 -30.24 31.99
C ASP A 734 18.48 -29.29 31.24
N ILE A 735 17.83 -29.77 30.16
CA ILE A 735 16.97 -28.97 29.28
C ILE A 735 15.77 -28.32 29.98
N HIS A 736 15.25 -28.95 31.04
CA HIS A 736 14.12 -28.44 31.82
C HIS A 736 14.55 -27.39 32.85
N GLY A 737 15.82 -27.42 33.24
CA GLY A 737 16.41 -26.48 34.21
C GLY A 737 16.98 -25.21 33.61
N VAL A 738 17.05 -25.07 32.27
CA VAL A 738 17.73 -23.93 31.59
C VAL A 738 17.20 -22.56 32.04
N ALA A 739 15.89 -22.38 32.03
CA ALA A 739 15.27 -21.11 32.42
C ALA A 739 15.61 -20.72 33.86
N ALA A 740 15.42 -21.65 34.81
CA ALA A 740 15.71 -21.43 36.23
C ALA A 740 17.22 -21.13 36.45
N ARG A 741 18.11 -21.87 35.74
CA ARG A 741 19.55 -21.63 35.84
C ARG A 741 19.99 -20.28 35.28
N ILE A 742 19.38 -19.81 34.17
CA ILE A 742 19.62 -18.48 33.63
C ILE A 742 19.17 -17.39 34.62
N GLU A 743 17.99 -17.51 35.23
CA GLU A 743 17.53 -16.61 36.29
C GLU A 743 18.49 -16.55 37.49
N GLN A 744 18.97 -17.72 37.91
CA GLN A 744 19.96 -17.81 38.99
C GLN A 744 21.28 -17.13 38.61
N LEU A 745 21.81 -17.38 37.40
CA LEU A 745 23.03 -16.73 36.90
C LEU A 745 22.89 -15.20 36.78
N LEU A 746 21.75 -14.70 36.34
CA LEU A 746 21.47 -13.26 36.31
C LEU A 746 21.42 -12.65 37.71
N ALA A 747 20.86 -13.36 38.68
CA ALA A 747 20.86 -12.94 40.08
C ALA A 747 22.28 -12.91 40.67
N GLU A 748 23.08 -13.98 40.44
CA GLU A 748 24.50 -14.06 40.85
C GLU A 748 25.34 -12.91 40.21
N VAL A 749 25.17 -12.65 38.90
CA VAL A 749 25.88 -11.54 38.24
C VAL A 749 25.52 -10.18 38.85
N LYS A 750 24.23 -9.96 39.16
CA LYS A 750 23.79 -8.72 39.84
C LYS A 750 24.38 -8.58 41.24
N GLU A 751 24.41 -9.65 42.00
CA GLU A 751 25.02 -9.66 43.36
C GLU A 751 26.54 -9.39 43.31
N LEU A 752 27.27 -10.13 42.46
CA LEU A 752 28.71 -9.92 42.24
C LEU A 752 29.05 -8.51 41.72
N THR A 753 28.20 -7.93 40.86
CA THR A 753 28.36 -6.57 40.37
C THR A 753 28.24 -5.55 41.52
N ASN A 754 27.23 -5.76 42.40
CA ASN A 754 27.03 -4.91 43.56
C ASN A 754 28.17 -5.05 44.60
N GLU A 755 28.64 -6.31 44.82
CA GLU A 755 29.75 -6.58 45.71
C GLU A 755 31.07 -5.97 45.21
N ASN A 756 31.36 -6.14 43.93
CA ASN A 756 32.51 -5.51 43.27
C ASN A 756 32.47 -3.98 43.42
N LYS A 757 31.29 -3.37 43.27
CA LYS A 757 31.11 -1.93 43.48
C LYS A 757 31.41 -1.55 44.93
N LYS A 758 30.88 -2.29 45.92
CA LYS A 758 31.13 -2.07 47.35
C LYS A 758 32.62 -2.22 47.72
N LEU A 759 33.28 -3.26 47.15
CA LEU A 759 34.70 -3.49 47.35
C LEU A 759 35.54 -2.33 46.77
N LYS A 760 35.22 -1.86 45.57
CA LYS A 760 35.89 -0.70 44.96
C LYS A 760 35.70 0.56 45.79
N ASP A 761 34.48 0.83 46.29
CA ASP A 761 34.19 1.98 47.17
C ASP A 761 34.95 1.87 48.50
N LYS A 762 35.11 0.65 49.04
CA LYS A 762 35.89 0.41 50.26
C LYS A 762 37.37 0.65 50.02
N MET A 763 37.95 0.11 48.94
CA MET A 763 39.34 0.36 48.54
C MET A 763 39.65 1.86 48.32
N ALA A 764 38.72 2.57 47.67
CA ALA A 764 38.86 4.04 47.48
C ALA A 764 38.84 4.78 48.84
N LYS A 765 38.00 4.36 49.79
CA LYS A 765 37.97 4.94 51.15
C LYS A 765 39.23 4.68 51.95
N GLU A 766 39.78 3.44 51.88
CA GLU A 766 41.04 3.08 52.56
C GLU A 766 42.24 3.86 51.99
N ALA A 767 42.34 3.97 50.65
CA ALA A 767 43.35 4.78 50.00
C ALA A 767 43.21 6.30 50.33
N ALA A 768 42.00 6.76 50.62
CA ALA A 768 41.68 8.12 51.02
C ALA A 768 42.08 8.47 52.46
N GLY A 769 42.19 7.48 53.36
CA GLY A 769 42.53 7.69 54.77
C GLY A 769 43.94 8.31 54.98
N ASP A 770 44.92 7.87 54.22
CA ASP A 770 46.30 8.37 54.25
C ASP A 770 46.48 9.76 53.63
N VAL A 771 45.56 10.20 52.83
CA VAL A 771 45.67 11.44 52.04
C VAL A 771 45.31 12.68 52.85
N LEU A 772 44.50 12.59 53.87
CA LEU A 772 44.08 13.74 54.74
C LEU A 772 45.23 14.40 55.44
N SER A 773 46.29 13.65 55.74
CA SER A 773 47.54 14.17 56.40
C SER A 773 48.31 15.12 55.48
N ASN A 774 48.06 15.13 54.18
CA ASN A 774 48.77 15.95 53.20
C ASN A 774 48.10 17.33 52.96
N ALA A 775 47.08 17.69 53.71
CA ALA A 775 46.42 18.97 53.58
C ALA A 775 47.34 20.14 54.03
N ILE A 776 47.48 21.14 53.19
CA ILE A 776 48.26 22.35 53.40
C ILE A 776 47.33 23.43 53.97
N ASP A 777 47.70 24.05 55.11
CA ASP A 777 46.98 25.18 55.69
C ASP A 777 47.49 26.52 55.10
N LYS A 778 46.53 27.32 54.58
CA LYS A 778 46.79 28.70 54.11
C LYS A 778 45.67 29.60 54.63
N ASP A 779 46.08 30.49 55.58
CA ASP A 779 45.22 31.49 56.25
C ASP A 779 43.95 30.88 56.87
N GLY A 780 44.07 29.68 57.45
CA GLY A 780 42.97 28.94 58.06
C GLY A 780 42.04 28.16 57.07
N ILE A 781 42.43 28.04 55.77
CA ILE A 781 41.78 27.19 54.79
C ILE A 781 42.71 26.02 54.45
N LYS A 782 42.23 24.80 54.58
CA LYS A 782 42.96 23.56 54.24
C LYS A 782 42.84 23.23 52.77
N ILE A 783 43.99 23.15 52.07
CA ILE A 783 44.04 22.76 50.65
C ILE A 783 44.51 21.32 50.56
N LEU A 784 43.67 20.45 50.07
CA LEU A 784 43.95 19.05 49.85
C LEU A 784 43.93 18.73 48.35
N THR A 785 45.03 18.17 47.82
CA THR A 785 45.05 17.63 46.46
C THR A 785 45.46 16.14 46.51
N ALA A 786 44.76 15.27 45.78
CA ALA A 786 45.09 13.85 45.80
C ALA A 786 44.72 13.17 44.49
N ALA A 787 45.56 12.19 44.12
CA ALA A 787 45.26 11.23 43.08
C ALA A 787 44.63 9.97 43.71
N ILE A 788 43.44 9.64 43.32
CA ILE A 788 42.71 8.47 43.77
C ILE A 788 42.59 7.50 42.59
N PRO A 789 43.27 6.35 42.62
CA PRO A 789 43.31 5.46 41.46
C PRO A 789 41.94 4.83 41.19
N ASP A 790 41.64 4.57 39.89
CA ASP A 790 40.55 3.76 39.38
C ASP A 790 39.14 4.13 39.90
N THR A 791 38.91 5.43 40.14
CA THR A 791 37.71 5.95 40.76
C THR A 791 36.86 6.74 39.74
N ASP A 792 35.55 6.44 39.67
CA ASP A 792 34.63 7.20 38.80
C ASP A 792 34.28 8.59 39.37
N MET A 793 33.71 9.48 38.54
CA MET A 793 33.39 10.86 38.92
C MET A 793 32.43 10.97 40.10
N ASN A 794 31.46 10.06 40.22
CA ASN A 794 30.51 10.09 41.34
C ASN A 794 31.17 9.69 42.65
N SER A 795 32.02 8.68 42.60
CA SER A 795 32.80 8.22 43.77
C SER A 795 33.83 9.30 44.18
N LEU A 796 34.48 9.98 43.23
CA LEU A 796 35.32 11.15 43.51
C LEU A 796 34.55 12.28 44.18
N ARG A 797 33.34 12.56 43.77
CA ARG A 797 32.47 13.56 44.39
C ARG A 797 32.18 13.21 45.87
N ASN A 798 31.73 11.97 46.09
CA ASN A 798 31.43 11.50 47.43
C ASN A 798 32.64 11.58 48.39
N LEU A 799 33.85 11.23 47.87
CA LEU A 799 35.09 11.38 48.59
C LEU A 799 35.44 12.84 48.88
N GLY A 800 35.22 13.72 47.92
CA GLY A 800 35.44 15.15 48.08
C GLY A 800 34.54 15.76 49.15
N ASP A 801 33.26 15.35 49.22
CA ASP A 801 32.33 15.76 50.27
C ASP A 801 32.76 15.24 51.63
N ASP A 802 33.20 13.96 51.74
CA ASP A 802 33.73 13.38 52.98
C ASP A 802 34.99 14.13 53.47
N PHE A 803 35.93 14.48 52.54
CA PHE A 803 37.09 15.25 52.87
C PHE A 803 36.79 16.67 53.33
N LYS A 804 35.87 17.38 52.68
CA LYS A 804 35.39 18.69 53.14
C LYS A 804 34.80 18.63 54.55
N SER A 805 34.00 17.60 54.83
CA SER A 805 33.43 17.40 56.15
C SER A 805 34.48 17.16 57.24
N LYS A 806 35.57 16.48 56.92
CA LYS A 806 36.65 16.16 57.90
C LYS A 806 37.66 17.29 58.08
N LEU A 807 37.91 18.07 57.03
CA LEU A 807 38.92 19.13 57.05
C LEU A 807 38.36 20.43 57.60
N GLY A 808 37.06 20.67 57.62
CA GLY A 808 36.44 21.96 57.90
C GLY A 808 36.58 22.88 56.69
N ASP A 809 36.90 24.19 56.93
CA ASP A 809 37.01 25.08 55.79
C ASP A 809 38.20 24.69 54.89
N SER A 810 37.84 24.29 53.64
CA SER A 810 38.80 23.60 52.78
C SER A 810 38.53 23.75 51.28
N ILE A 811 39.58 23.56 50.51
CA ILE A 811 39.58 23.35 49.06
C ILE A 811 40.09 21.93 48.83
N VAL A 812 39.30 21.09 48.16
CA VAL A 812 39.63 19.69 47.86
C VAL A 812 39.71 19.51 46.36
N VAL A 813 40.83 19.07 45.81
CA VAL A 813 40.98 18.75 44.40
C VAL A 813 41.42 17.29 44.26
N LEU A 814 40.58 16.50 43.64
CA LEU A 814 40.80 15.05 43.42
C LEU A 814 40.92 14.74 41.94
N ALA A 815 41.83 13.86 41.62
CA ALA A 815 42.06 13.33 40.30
C ALA A 815 42.01 11.80 40.31
N SER A 816 41.47 11.19 39.24
CA SER A 816 41.54 9.76 39.03
C SER A 816 41.77 9.44 37.56
N ALA A 817 42.54 8.41 37.30
CA ALA A 817 42.65 7.81 35.97
C ALA A 817 41.93 6.44 35.96
N LYS A 818 41.01 6.27 34.98
CA LYS A 818 40.28 5.02 34.78
C LYS A 818 40.11 4.79 33.28
N ASP A 819 40.45 3.59 32.81
CA ASP A 819 40.35 3.20 31.40
C ASP A 819 40.94 4.21 30.41
N GLY A 820 42.08 4.81 30.76
CA GLY A 820 42.79 5.83 29.94
C GLY A 820 42.11 7.21 29.95
N LYS A 821 41.08 7.44 30.73
CA LYS A 821 40.40 8.72 30.92
C LYS A 821 40.74 9.31 32.30
N VAL A 822 40.89 10.59 32.37
CA VAL A 822 41.13 11.34 33.62
C VAL A 822 39.83 12.00 34.06
N ASN A 823 39.50 11.85 35.33
CA ASN A 823 38.45 12.60 36.03
C ASN A 823 39.10 13.56 37.02
N LEU A 824 38.74 14.84 36.94
CA LEU A 824 39.15 15.87 37.88
C LEU A 824 37.92 16.48 38.56
N ILE A 825 37.99 16.70 39.84
CA ILE A 825 36.96 17.42 40.62
C ILE A 825 37.64 18.38 41.57
N ALA A 826 37.19 19.63 41.65
CA ALA A 826 37.55 20.61 42.68
C ALA A 826 36.30 21.01 43.46
N MET A 827 36.42 21.06 44.78
CA MET A 827 35.32 21.41 45.67
C MET A 827 35.84 22.39 46.71
N ALA A 828 35.03 23.38 47.08
CA ALA A 828 35.37 24.35 48.13
C ALA A 828 34.19 24.48 49.12
N THR A 829 34.49 24.63 50.38
CA THR A 829 33.48 24.94 51.40
C THR A 829 33.05 26.42 51.31
N ASP A 830 31.86 26.72 51.85
CA ASP A 830 31.32 28.08 51.82
C ASP A 830 32.28 29.09 52.52
N GLY A 831 32.97 28.68 53.60
CA GLY A 831 33.98 29.47 54.28
C GLY A 831 35.18 29.74 53.39
N ALA A 832 35.63 28.76 52.58
CA ALA A 832 36.74 28.97 51.65
C ALA A 832 36.30 29.89 50.46
N VAL A 833 35.07 29.71 49.99
CA VAL A 833 34.50 30.57 48.89
C VAL A 833 34.39 32.04 49.39
N ALA A 834 33.97 32.26 50.63
CA ALA A 834 33.87 33.58 51.20
C ALA A 834 35.24 34.28 51.32
N LYS A 835 36.37 33.52 51.36
CA LYS A 835 37.75 34.02 51.36
C LYS A 835 38.38 34.02 49.94
N GLY A 836 37.59 33.91 48.88
CA GLY A 836 38.02 34.08 47.48
C GLY A 836 38.23 32.77 46.72
N ALA A 837 38.04 31.56 47.32
CA ALA A 837 38.19 30.30 46.60
C ALA A 837 37.14 30.12 45.52
N HIS A 838 37.55 29.66 44.37
CA HIS A 838 36.66 29.39 43.22
C HIS A 838 37.04 28.10 42.48
N ALA A 839 36.37 27.01 42.80
CA ALA A 839 36.64 25.69 42.22
C ALA A 839 36.63 25.68 40.68
N GLY A 840 35.75 26.48 40.05
CA GLY A 840 35.69 26.61 38.59
C GLY A 840 36.98 27.17 37.98
N ASN A 841 37.62 28.15 38.63
CA ASN A 841 38.88 28.74 38.17
C ASN A 841 40.03 27.75 38.35
N ILE A 842 40.08 27.02 39.46
CA ILE A 842 41.07 25.95 39.69
C ILE A 842 40.96 24.90 38.60
N ILE A 843 39.75 24.37 38.31
CA ILE A 843 39.57 23.38 37.27
C ILE A 843 39.95 23.91 35.89
N LYS A 844 39.62 25.16 35.54
CA LYS A 844 40.04 25.80 34.27
C LYS A 844 41.54 25.84 34.10
N ALA A 845 42.28 26.17 35.17
CA ALA A 845 43.72 26.23 35.15
C ALA A 845 44.42 24.88 34.94
N VAL A 846 43.79 23.77 35.44
CA VAL A 846 44.44 22.46 35.46
C VAL A 846 43.90 21.48 34.42
N ALA A 847 42.70 21.70 33.84
CA ALA A 847 42.07 20.75 32.91
C ALA A 847 42.89 20.54 31.63
N GLY A 848 43.56 21.60 31.14
CA GLY A 848 44.43 21.50 29.94
C GLY A 848 45.65 20.62 30.16
N LEU A 849 46.16 20.49 31.40
CA LEU A 849 47.34 19.69 31.75
C LEU A 849 47.09 18.18 31.70
N VAL A 850 45.83 17.78 31.71
CA VAL A 850 45.38 16.36 31.54
C VAL A 850 44.76 16.14 30.15
N GLY A 851 44.97 17.03 29.18
CA GLY A 851 44.42 16.92 27.82
C GLY A 851 42.89 17.00 27.79
N GLY A 852 42.30 17.85 28.63
CA GLY A 852 40.88 17.97 28.77
C GLY A 852 40.35 19.37 28.92
N GLY A 853 39.09 19.51 29.25
CA GLY A 853 38.41 20.75 29.56
C GLY A 853 37.33 20.57 30.63
N GLY A 854 37.02 21.63 31.33
CA GLY A 854 36.01 21.62 32.36
C GLY A 854 35.74 23.00 32.96
N GLY A 855 34.89 23.02 33.97
CA GLY A 855 34.52 24.23 34.67
C GLY A 855 33.41 23.95 35.69
N GLY A 856 32.92 24.97 36.33
CA GLY A 856 31.85 24.84 37.32
C GLY A 856 31.63 26.10 38.13
N ARG A 857 30.97 25.94 39.23
CA ARG A 857 30.62 26.99 40.22
C ARG A 857 31.74 27.22 41.23
N PRO A 858 31.71 28.29 42.04
CA PRO A 858 32.73 28.54 43.06
C PRO A 858 32.91 27.41 44.06
N ASN A 859 31.83 26.71 44.42
CA ASN A 859 31.83 25.63 45.41
C ASN A 859 32.12 24.24 44.80
N MET A 860 31.99 24.05 43.49
CA MET A 860 32.26 22.75 42.82
C MET A 860 32.46 22.88 41.32
N ALA A 861 33.47 22.23 40.80
CA ALA A 861 33.75 22.14 39.36
C ALA A 861 34.36 20.80 39.00
N GLN A 862 34.16 20.40 37.73
CA GLN A 862 34.63 19.11 37.22
C GLN A 862 35.27 19.25 35.84
N ALA A 863 36.22 18.36 35.53
CA ALA A 863 36.80 18.23 34.20
C ALA A 863 37.04 16.76 33.82
N GLY A 864 37.00 16.46 32.53
CA GLY A 864 37.47 15.19 31.98
C GLY A 864 38.77 15.44 31.18
N GLY A 865 39.67 14.46 31.14
CA GLY A 865 40.91 14.50 30.35
C GLY A 865 41.23 13.18 29.69
N LYS A 866 42.25 13.18 28.83
CA LYS A 866 42.74 12.01 28.09
C LYS A 866 44.18 11.63 28.40
N ASP A 867 44.91 12.44 29.21
CA ASP A 867 46.31 12.18 29.56
C ASP A 867 46.46 11.92 31.07
N PRO A 868 46.52 10.64 31.50
CA PRO A 868 46.76 10.27 32.89
C PRO A 868 48.13 10.77 33.44
N ASN A 869 49.14 10.93 32.58
CA ASN A 869 50.47 11.34 33.02
C ASN A 869 50.49 12.81 33.48
N GLY A 870 49.54 13.62 33.05
CA GLY A 870 49.36 14.99 33.48
C GLY A 870 48.80 15.20 34.88
N ILE A 871 48.28 14.14 35.54
CA ILE A 871 47.59 14.25 36.84
C ILE A 871 48.49 14.86 37.91
N ALA A 872 49.74 14.41 38.05
CA ALA A 872 50.66 14.93 39.05
C ALA A 872 50.93 16.43 38.88
N VAL A 873 51.10 16.86 37.66
CA VAL A 873 51.35 18.29 37.32
C VAL A 873 50.04 19.10 37.54
N ALA A 874 48.91 18.55 37.19
CA ALA A 874 47.61 19.21 37.38
C ALA A 874 47.31 19.41 38.88
N LEU A 875 47.56 18.40 39.74
CA LEU A 875 47.37 18.52 41.20
C LEU A 875 48.34 19.51 41.83
N ALA A 876 49.64 19.58 41.42
CA ALA A 876 50.59 20.54 41.87
C ALA A 876 50.18 21.98 41.43
N GLN A 877 49.76 22.19 40.22
CA GLN A 877 49.22 23.47 39.74
C GLN A 877 47.95 23.87 40.48
N ALA A 878 47.05 22.88 40.82
CA ALA A 878 45.83 23.14 41.60
C ALA A 878 46.16 23.71 43.01
N VAL A 879 47.24 23.30 43.66
CA VAL A 879 47.71 23.89 44.93
C VAL A 879 48.05 25.34 44.70
N THR A 880 48.84 25.63 43.68
CA THR A 880 49.33 27.01 43.37
C THR A 880 48.15 27.95 43.10
N GLU A 881 47.20 27.49 42.27
CA GLU A 881 45.98 28.25 41.96
C GLU A 881 45.10 28.48 43.19
N ALA A 882 44.90 27.44 44.02
CA ALA A 882 44.11 27.51 45.25
C ALA A 882 44.75 28.52 46.25
N GLN A 883 46.09 28.53 46.39
CA GLN A 883 46.84 29.49 47.24
C GLN A 883 46.77 30.94 46.71
N ALA A 884 46.85 31.13 45.37
CA ALA A 884 46.70 32.43 44.71
C ALA A 884 45.35 33.09 44.90
N GLN A 885 44.27 32.26 44.96
CA GLN A 885 42.93 32.76 45.15
C GLN A 885 42.61 33.17 46.60
N LEU A 886 43.39 32.70 47.55
CA LEU A 886 43.24 33.00 48.98
C LEU A 886 44.16 34.16 49.44
N SER A 887 44.94 34.79 48.54
CA SER A 887 45.90 35.88 48.83
C SER A 887 45.25 37.23 48.60
#